data_dd9413757607d5deb17291c752847428
#
_entry.id   dd9413757607d5deb17291c752847428
#
_cell.length_a   1.000
_cell.length_b   1.000
_cell.length_c   1.000
_cell.angle_alpha   90.00
_cell.angle_beta   90.00
_cell.angle_gamma   90.00
#
_symmetry.space_group_name_H-M   'P 1'
#
loop_
_entity.id
_entity.type
_entity.pdbx_description
1 polymer ?
#
loop_
_entity_poly.entity_id
_entity_poly.type
_entity_poly.pdbx_seq_one_letter_code
_entity_poly.pdbx_strand_id
1 'polypeptide(L)'
;MNRLYPKSPTKFLRITRPLLVSLLLINPGIELFAEELTNSTELEGKASKVISDTKTSAKKAKSSTDKNTEAATTLKTMEVSETKDKKLAAATAEVALTPGGVTLLNINELRDRNVSNMADVLRYAPGVYSTSQSGNDEVFVSSRGSNLDANNYAASGVKYLQDGLPITAADGNNHNRMIDPLSANYATVARGGNALKYGASTMGGAIDFTSPTALNSPMTRLTLNGGSFGQFLGRGTVSKVFNESLDGLLTIEGKEWDGYRAHNKQDRIGIYGNFGWQISSSVVNRTFLSYIKNNQQLPGQLTRAQFNANPYQASAQALGGNYQLNTETERVANKTTWTIDDKSSFDVGFSFENQHLYHPIVDTVLVPNANFQQGGMNDAFSMLVDSTQQDWGTAARYNRHFDSHDLLVGLNVGTNSDRGGNYVNKGGLKGAMSNAITKKADNIEIFAQDHWHLTDKWTLTPAIQGVFSHREVNNARLAIPQDGQPLVAPFVAPPQYNVRNFYSQGGNASNDYTGFNPSLGLMYNLTKNASLYTNATRLYAPPTNYNIADNITSGSSTTNLKAMEGTSVEMGTRGKQSINALNSVNWDLALYYSWLNNEILSVTPASGSPIASNFNNTVHAGVEGLIGGNFALDSKGTHTIRPMLSYTVNSFNFDNDRTYGNNALPAAPDYFLKGEAMYHHSAGYFMGPTFDVVGKRWGDYANTYKIDSYGLLGMR
;
A
#
# COMPACT_ATOMS: atom_id res chain seq x y z
N MET A 1 -40.86 7.98 -6.83
CA MET A 1 -41.67 6.84 -6.39
C MET A 1 -40.83 5.97 -5.49
N ASN A 2 -41.13 5.97 -4.21
CA ASN A 2 -40.39 5.28 -3.18
C ASN A 2 -40.54 3.77 -3.30
N ARG A 3 -39.43 3.05 -3.45
CA ARG A 3 -39.34 1.64 -3.05
C ARG A 3 -38.24 1.50 -2.00
N LEU A 4 -38.71 1.27 -0.78
CA LEU A 4 -37.96 0.93 0.41
C LEU A 4 -37.28 -0.42 0.23
N TYR A 5 -35.97 -0.46 0.51
CA TYR A 5 -35.21 -1.70 0.63
C TYR A 5 -35.57 -2.40 1.95
N PRO A 6 -35.71 -3.73 2.00
CA PRO A 6 -35.92 -4.45 3.24
C PRO A 6 -34.62 -4.44 4.08
N LYS A 7 -34.70 -3.87 5.26
CA LYS A 7 -33.67 -3.96 6.30
C LYS A 7 -33.64 -5.39 6.85
N SER A 8 -32.49 -6.05 6.78
CA SER A 8 -32.21 -7.24 7.57
C SER A 8 -31.12 -6.92 8.60
N PRO A 9 -31.49 -6.56 9.85
CA PRO A 9 -30.50 -6.21 10.88
C PRO A 9 -29.95 -7.40 11.68
N THR A 10 -30.34 -8.63 11.39
CA THR A 10 -30.14 -9.77 12.30
C THR A 10 -28.90 -10.64 12.05
N LYS A 11 -28.21 -10.50 10.92
CA LYS A 11 -27.00 -11.32 10.62
C LYS A 11 -25.70 -10.76 11.18
N PHE A 12 -25.65 -9.43 11.37
CA PHE A 12 -24.45 -8.71 11.76
C PHE A 12 -23.94 -9.06 13.17
N LEU A 13 -24.87 -9.26 14.10
CA LEU A 13 -24.52 -9.55 15.50
C LEU A 13 -23.96 -10.95 15.75
N ARG A 14 -24.04 -11.87 14.77
CA ARG A 14 -23.65 -13.27 14.98
C ARG A 14 -22.17 -13.55 14.72
N ILE A 15 -21.48 -12.74 13.90
CA ILE A 15 -20.06 -13.01 13.52
C ILE A 15 -19.09 -12.27 14.44
N THR A 16 -19.45 -11.08 14.92
CA THR A 16 -18.58 -10.26 15.78
C THR A 16 -18.66 -10.63 17.27
N ARG A 17 -19.76 -11.21 17.74
CA ARG A 17 -19.88 -11.61 19.16
C ARG A 17 -18.82 -12.61 19.63
N PRO A 18 -18.49 -13.71 18.93
CA PRO A 18 -17.46 -14.62 19.41
C PRO A 18 -16.04 -14.02 19.38
N LEU A 19 -15.75 -13.11 18.44
CA LEU A 19 -14.45 -12.45 18.38
C LEU A 19 -14.24 -11.42 19.48
N LEU A 20 -15.25 -10.61 19.81
CA LEU A 20 -15.20 -9.66 20.91
C LEU A 20 -15.13 -10.37 22.29
N VAL A 21 -15.90 -11.45 22.46
CA VAL A 21 -15.89 -12.24 23.70
C VAL A 21 -14.56 -12.96 23.90
N SER A 22 -13.92 -13.43 22.81
CA SER A 22 -12.60 -14.05 22.90
C SER A 22 -11.49 -13.07 23.30
N LEU A 23 -11.59 -11.80 22.85
CA LEU A 23 -10.65 -10.75 23.27
C LEU A 23 -10.83 -10.34 24.75
N LEU A 24 -12.06 -10.34 25.24
CA LEU A 24 -12.37 -10.06 26.63
C LEU A 24 -11.83 -11.12 27.60
N LEU A 25 -11.77 -12.39 27.17
CA LEU A 25 -11.29 -13.52 27.99
C LEU A 25 -9.77 -13.62 28.12
N ILE A 26 -9.00 -12.90 27.30
CA ILE A 26 -7.52 -12.95 27.26
C ILE A 26 -6.87 -11.89 28.18
N ASN A 27 -7.63 -10.90 28.66
CA ASN A 27 -7.05 -9.81 29.46
C ASN A 27 -7.83 -9.59 30.77
N PRO A 28 -7.29 -9.99 31.94
CA PRO A 28 -7.95 -9.82 33.24
C PRO A 28 -8.16 -8.36 33.64
N GLY A 29 -7.53 -7.37 32.95
CA GLY A 29 -7.79 -5.95 33.15
C GLY A 29 -9.09 -5.44 32.53
N ILE A 30 -9.74 -6.21 31.65
CA ILE A 30 -11.01 -5.83 31.00
C ILE A 30 -12.23 -6.30 31.81
N GLU A 31 -12.09 -7.36 32.61
CA GLU A 31 -13.15 -7.79 33.54
C GLU A 31 -13.47 -6.72 34.58
N LEU A 32 -12.49 -5.99 35.10
CA LEU A 32 -12.69 -4.86 36.01
C LEU A 32 -13.46 -3.69 35.37
N PHE A 33 -13.28 -3.47 34.06
CA PHE A 33 -14.00 -2.40 33.33
C PHE A 33 -15.44 -2.79 32.96
N ALA A 34 -15.71 -4.08 32.77
CA ALA A 34 -17.05 -4.58 32.47
C ALA A 34 -17.94 -4.59 33.73
N GLU A 35 -17.34 -4.83 34.91
CA GLU A 35 -18.04 -4.80 36.19
C GLU A 35 -18.37 -3.35 36.62
N GLU A 36 -17.51 -2.37 36.31
CA GLU A 36 -17.80 -0.95 36.53
C GLU A 36 -18.95 -0.41 35.65
N LEU A 37 -19.08 -0.90 34.42
CA LEU A 37 -20.13 -0.47 33.49
C LEU A 37 -21.52 -1.05 33.82
N THR A 38 -21.58 -2.19 34.51
CA THR A 38 -22.85 -2.79 34.95
C THR A 38 -23.35 -2.21 36.25
N ASN A 39 -22.48 -1.61 37.08
CA ASN A 39 -22.83 -1.00 38.36
C ASN A 39 -23.11 0.51 38.29
N SER A 40 -23.01 1.13 37.11
CA SER A 40 -23.20 2.58 36.95
C SER A 40 -24.67 3.06 37.05
N THR A 41 -25.65 2.17 37.11
CA THR A 41 -27.07 2.50 37.23
C THR A 41 -27.57 2.60 38.69
N GLU A 42 -26.76 2.20 39.70
CA GLU A 42 -27.13 2.30 41.11
C GLU A 42 -26.45 3.45 41.89
N LEU A 43 -25.57 4.22 41.27
CA LEU A 43 -24.72 5.21 41.94
C LEU A 43 -25.18 6.68 41.85
N GLU A 44 -26.27 7.00 41.14
CA GLU A 44 -26.82 8.38 41.12
C GLU A 44 -27.49 8.81 42.44
N GLY A 45 -27.77 7.88 43.34
CA GLY A 45 -28.40 8.17 44.63
C GLY A 45 -27.46 8.48 45.80
N LYS A 46 -26.16 8.24 45.69
CA LYS A 46 -25.20 8.40 46.81
C LYS A 46 -24.13 9.48 46.65
N ALA A 47 -24.03 10.11 45.49
CA ALA A 47 -23.01 11.13 45.23
C ALA A 47 -23.27 12.50 45.86
N SER A 48 -24.49 12.75 46.35
CA SER A 48 -24.86 14.05 46.96
C SER A 48 -24.54 14.20 48.45
N LYS A 49 -24.07 13.13 49.12
CA LYS A 49 -23.85 13.16 50.59
C LYS A 49 -22.35 13.15 51.00
N VAL A 50 -21.44 12.96 50.10
CA VAL A 50 -20.00 12.89 50.39
C VAL A 50 -19.25 14.21 50.18
N ILE A 51 -19.90 15.20 49.50
CA ILE A 51 -19.24 16.50 49.22
C ILE A 51 -19.33 17.51 50.38
N SER A 52 -20.17 17.25 51.38
CA SER A 52 -20.31 18.18 52.52
C SER A 52 -19.27 17.99 53.67
N ASP A 53 -18.60 16.84 53.76
CA ASP A 53 -17.75 16.52 54.93
C ASP A 53 -16.24 16.64 54.71
N THR A 54 -15.80 17.08 53.55
CA THR A 54 -14.35 17.15 53.21
C THR A 54 -13.76 18.57 53.27
N LYS A 55 -14.47 19.56 53.83
CA LYS A 55 -13.98 20.96 53.92
C LYS A 55 -13.34 21.38 55.25
N THR A 56 -13.15 20.50 56.22
CA THR A 56 -12.71 20.93 57.55
C THR A 56 -11.44 20.26 58.09
N SER A 57 -10.60 19.62 57.30
CA SER A 57 -9.37 18.98 57.81
C SER A 57 -8.11 19.20 56.99
N ALA A 58 -7.93 20.39 56.44
CA ALA A 58 -6.69 20.73 55.72
C ALA A 58 -5.98 21.91 56.41
N LYS A 59 -5.55 21.69 57.67
CA LYS A 59 -4.51 22.55 58.32
C LYS A 59 -3.77 21.75 59.37
N LYS A 60 -2.62 21.23 59.03
CA LYS A 60 -1.43 20.84 59.75
C LYS A 60 -0.93 19.43 59.38
N ALA A 61 0.00 19.37 58.46
CA ALA A 61 1.16 18.52 58.52
C ALA A 61 2.18 18.95 57.46
N LYS A 62 3.11 19.79 57.89
CA LYS A 62 4.41 19.94 57.24
C LYS A 62 5.29 18.87 57.86
N SER A 63 5.85 17.95 57.07
CA SER A 63 7.19 17.41 57.27
C SER A 63 7.44 16.27 56.28
N SER A 64 8.38 16.52 55.39
CA SER A 64 9.44 15.62 54.89
C SER A 64 9.12 14.14 54.65
N THR A 65 9.44 13.73 53.48
CA THR A 65 9.58 12.38 52.88
C THR A 65 8.55 12.04 51.86
N ASP A 66 8.84 12.40 50.62
CA ASP A 66 8.41 11.67 49.40
C ASP A 66 8.97 12.28 48.11
N LYS A 67 10.26 12.67 48.11
CA LYS A 67 10.93 13.07 46.88
C LYS A 67 11.45 11.91 46.02
N ASN A 68 11.52 10.69 46.59
CA ASN A 68 12.11 9.55 45.84
C ASN A 68 11.08 8.70 45.05
N THR A 69 9.80 8.71 45.44
CA THR A 69 8.78 7.89 44.75
C THR A 69 8.24 8.58 43.49
N GLU A 70 8.06 9.90 43.54
CA GLU A 70 7.66 10.67 42.34
C GLU A 70 8.79 10.71 41.31
N ALA A 71 10.06 10.83 41.74
CA ALA A 71 11.20 10.82 40.83
C ALA A 71 11.37 9.45 40.13
N ALA A 72 11.15 8.33 40.82
CA ALA A 72 11.22 6.99 40.21
C ALA A 72 10.08 6.74 39.24
N THR A 73 8.86 7.20 39.53
CA THR A 73 7.71 7.06 38.64
C THR A 73 7.88 7.96 37.41
N THR A 74 8.37 9.18 37.57
CA THR A 74 8.63 10.13 36.48
C THR A 74 9.74 9.62 35.56
N LEU A 75 10.83 9.04 36.11
CA LEU A 75 11.92 8.45 35.35
C LEU A 75 11.45 7.23 34.54
N LYS A 76 10.63 6.35 35.10
CA LYS A 76 10.06 5.19 34.40
C LYS A 76 9.10 5.62 33.28
N THR A 77 8.30 6.64 33.49
CA THR A 77 7.41 7.21 32.48
C THR A 77 8.21 7.91 31.38
N MET A 78 9.31 8.60 31.72
CA MET A 78 10.21 9.23 30.74
C MET A 78 10.94 8.17 29.90
N GLU A 79 11.43 7.09 30.46
CA GLU A 79 12.09 6.01 29.69
C GLU A 79 11.13 5.34 28.69
N VAL A 80 9.90 5.06 29.08
CA VAL A 80 8.89 4.48 28.16
C VAL A 80 8.48 5.46 27.09
N SER A 81 8.33 6.75 27.38
CA SER A 81 8.06 7.81 26.41
C SER A 81 9.24 7.99 25.45
N GLU A 82 10.45 8.03 25.97
CA GLU A 82 11.67 8.18 25.18
C GLU A 82 11.89 6.99 24.22
N THR A 83 11.57 5.76 24.64
CA THR A 83 11.65 4.57 23.79
C THR A 83 10.56 4.57 22.71
N LYS A 84 9.37 5.10 22.99
CA LYS A 84 8.30 5.27 21.98
C LYS A 84 8.72 6.20 20.85
N ASP A 85 9.41 7.28 21.18
CA ASP A 85 9.80 8.31 20.23
C ASP A 85 11.10 7.97 19.48
N LYS A 86 11.99 7.14 20.04
CA LYS A 86 13.30 6.81 19.44
C LYS A 86 13.21 6.22 18.04
N LYS A 87 12.29 5.28 17.78
CA LYS A 87 12.15 4.67 16.44
C LYS A 87 11.61 5.65 15.41
N LEU A 88 10.60 6.42 15.78
CA LEU A 88 10.04 7.45 14.90
C LEU A 88 11.07 8.58 14.69
N ALA A 89 11.79 8.97 15.71
CA ALA A 89 12.86 9.97 15.63
C ALA A 89 14.01 9.49 14.72
N ALA A 90 14.42 8.22 14.80
CA ALA A 90 15.43 7.63 13.92
C ALA A 90 14.96 7.61 12.45
N ALA A 91 13.70 7.21 12.19
CA ALA A 91 13.13 7.27 10.84
C ALA A 91 13.04 8.71 10.32
N THR A 92 12.69 9.66 11.18
CA THR A 92 12.66 11.10 10.82
C THR A 92 14.05 11.63 10.49
N ALA A 93 15.07 11.23 11.26
CA ALA A 93 16.47 11.61 11.00
C ALA A 93 16.96 11.00 9.68
N GLU A 94 16.65 9.75 9.39
CA GLU A 94 16.99 9.08 8.13
C GLU A 94 16.33 9.79 6.92
N VAL A 95 15.05 10.14 7.03
CA VAL A 95 14.36 10.94 6.00
C VAL A 95 15.06 12.30 5.81
N ALA A 96 15.48 12.94 6.91
CA ALA A 96 16.17 14.23 6.84
C ALA A 96 17.54 14.15 6.15
N LEU A 97 18.24 13.01 6.22
CA LEU A 97 19.53 12.77 5.56
C LEU A 97 19.38 12.35 4.08
N THR A 98 18.20 11.95 3.63
CA THR A 98 18.00 11.50 2.25
C THR A 98 17.91 12.69 1.29
N PRO A 99 18.82 12.84 0.30
CA PRO A 99 18.79 13.94 -0.65
C PRO A 99 17.77 13.72 -1.77
N GLY A 100 16.48 13.61 -1.43
CA GLY A 100 15.43 13.32 -2.39
C GLY A 100 14.03 13.25 -1.78
N GLY A 101 13.00 13.06 -2.60
CA GLY A 101 11.59 13.01 -2.20
C GLY A 101 11.27 11.77 -1.37
N VAL A 102 11.34 11.90 -0.06
CA VAL A 102 10.95 10.86 0.91
C VAL A 102 10.03 11.48 1.95
N THR A 103 8.90 10.82 2.22
CA THR A 103 7.89 11.29 3.19
C THR A 103 7.62 10.21 4.23
N LEU A 104 7.55 10.61 5.49
CA LEU A 104 7.14 9.74 6.59
C LEU A 104 5.66 9.96 6.89
N LEU A 105 4.83 8.92 6.74
CA LEU A 105 3.41 8.92 7.07
C LEU A 105 3.21 8.32 8.46
N ASN A 106 2.75 9.14 9.41
CA ASN A 106 2.42 8.67 10.75
C ASN A 106 1.02 8.03 10.75
N ILE A 107 0.94 6.71 10.81
CA ILE A 107 -0.33 5.97 10.75
C ILE A 107 -1.20 6.24 11.99
N ASN A 108 -0.62 6.55 13.13
CA ASN A 108 -1.41 6.90 14.31
C ASN A 108 -2.24 8.19 14.11
N GLU A 109 -1.71 9.17 13.37
CA GLU A 109 -2.47 10.38 13.00
C GLU A 109 -3.55 10.09 11.96
N LEU A 110 -3.32 9.10 11.09
CA LEU A 110 -4.29 8.69 10.07
C LEU A 110 -5.47 7.91 10.66
N ARG A 111 -5.32 7.30 11.84
CA ARG A 111 -6.42 6.54 12.48
C ARG A 111 -7.66 7.39 12.76
N ASP A 112 -7.48 8.67 13.01
CA ASP A 112 -8.58 9.63 13.22
C ASP A 112 -9.28 10.03 11.91
N ARG A 113 -8.84 9.50 10.74
CA ARG A 113 -9.33 9.86 9.41
C ARG A 113 -10.25 8.83 8.75
N ASN A 114 -10.77 7.88 9.50
CA ASN A 114 -11.64 6.81 8.97
C ASN A 114 -11.04 6.13 7.71
N VAL A 115 -9.81 5.65 7.84
CA VAL A 115 -9.09 4.93 6.77
C VAL A 115 -9.74 3.56 6.56
N SER A 116 -10.10 3.25 5.33
CA SER A 116 -10.73 1.97 4.97
C SER A 116 -9.88 1.09 4.06
N ASN A 117 -8.96 1.67 3.30
CA ASN A 117 -8.08 0.97 2.37
C ASN A 117 -6.74 1.71 2.17
N MET A 118 -5.85 1.16 1.35
CA MET A 118 -4.53 1.74 1.06
C MET A 118 -4.62 3.13 0.40
N ALA A 119 -5.65 3.39 -0.41
CA ALA A 119 -5.79 4.70 -1.07
C ALA A 119 -6.03 5.83 -0.06
N ASP A 120 -6.75 5.54 1.03
CA ASP A 120 -6.97 6.49 2.11
C ASP A 120 -5.68 6.80 2.88
N VAL A 121 -4.82 5.79 3.12
CA VAL A 121 -3.52 5.97 3.78
C VAL A 121 -2.58 6.83 2.95
N LEU A 122 -2.52 6.58 1.65
CA LEU A 122 -1.64 7.30 0.73
C LEU A 122 -2.23 8.64 0.27
N ARG A 123 -3.42 9.01 0.72
CA ARG A 123 -4.16 10.19 0.28
C ARG A 123 -3.32 11.48 0.29
N TYR A 124 -2.50 11.67 1.31
CA TYR A 124 -1.69 12.86 1.47
C TYR A 124 -0.19 12.65 1.16
N ALA A 125 0.19 11.49 0.63
CA ALA A 125 1.56 11.26 0.17
C ALA A 125 1.82 12.06 -1.12
N PRO A 126 2.72 13.06 -1.14
CA PRO A 126 3.04 13.79 -2.35
C PRO A 126 3.56 12.85 -3.44
N GLY A 127 3.28 13.13 -4.71
CA GLY A 127 3.76 12.32 -5.84
C GLY A 127 3.14 10.94 -5.97
N VAL A 128 2.22 10.56 -5.08
CA VAL A 128 1.54 9.26 -5.11
C VAL A 128 0.07 9.45 -5.43
N TYR A 129 -0.33 9.02 -6.61
CA TYR A 129 -1.74 8.92 -6.98
C TYR A 129 -2.27 7.55 -6.59
N SER A 130 -3.24 7.52 -5.69
CA SER A 130 -3.88 6.30 -5.24
C SER A 130 -5.40 6.44 -5.30
N THR A 131 -6.08 5.42 -5.84
CA THR A 131 -7.53 5.38 -5.93
C THR A 131 -8.03 3.95 -5.86
N SER A 132 -9.11 3.71 -5.12
CA SER A 132 -9.81 2.44 -5.19
C SER A 132 -10.71 2.41 -6.42
N GLN A 133 -10.68 1.33 -7.18
CA GLN A 133 -11.45 1.20 -8.43
C GLN A 133 -12.96 1.14 -8.17
N SER A 134 -13.37 0.50 -7.08
CA SER A 134 -14.78 0.33 -6.73
C SER A 134 -15.07 0.59 -5.24
N GLY A 135 -14.15 1.27 -4.53
CA GLY A 135 -14.28 1.61 -3.12
C GLY A 135 -13.81 0.52 -2.15
N ASN A 136 -13.45 -0.66 -2.65
CA ASN A 136 -12.91 -1.79 -1.88
C ASN A 136 -11.38 -1.76 -1.79
N ASP A 137 -10.75 -2.89 -1.47
CA ASP A 137 -9.29 -3.00 -1.31
C ASP A 137 -8.54 -3.21 -2.65
N GLU A 138 -9.23 -3.21 -3.78
CA GLU A 138 -8.61 -3.15 -5.11
C GLU A 138 -8.16 -1.72 -5.40
N VAL A 139 -6.90 -1.43 -5.10
CA VAL A 139 -6.34 -0.07 -5.12
C VAL A 139 -5.30 0.06 -6.22
N PHE A 140 -5.53 1.05 -7.10
CA PHE A 140 -4.53 1.51 -8.05
C PHE A 140 -3.56 2.47 -7.35
N VAL A 141 -2.26 2.26 -7.53
CA VAL A 141 -1.20 3.14 -7.02
C VAL A 141 -0.22 3.45 -8.14
N SER A 142 0.01 4.73 -8.37
CA SER A 142 1.03 5.24 -9.28
C SER A 142 1.85 6.31 -8.58
N SER A 143 3.16 6.23 -8.70
CA SER A 143 4.08 7.25 -8.19
C SER A 143 5.05 7.61 -9.30
N ARG A 144 5.16 8.93 -9.58
CA ARG A 144 6.06 9.48 -10.63
C ARG A 144 5.93 8.77 -11.98
N GLY A 145 4.71 8.38 -12.36
CA GLY A 145 4.46 7.73 -13.64
C GLY A 145 4.74 6.24 -13.67
N SER A 146 4.92 5.57 -12.54
CA SER A 146 4.88 4.10 -12.52
C SER A 146 3.45 3.59 -12.72
N ASN A 147 3.32 2.37 -13.24
CA ASN A 147 2.03 1.71 -13.43
C ASN A 147 1.04 2.54 -14.27
N LEU A 148 1.52 3.07 -15.41
CA LEU A 148 0.68 3.82 -16.38
C LEU A 148 -0.01 2.91 -17.40
N ASP A 149 -0.16 1.64 -17.08
CA ASP A 149 -0.88 0.68 -17.89
C ASP A 149 -2.39 0.86 -17.75
N ALA A 150 -3.08 0.97 -18.87
CA ALA A 150 -4.53 1.10 -18.90
C ALA A 150 -5.27 -0.12 -18.33
N ASN A 151 -4.60 -1.27 -18.21
CA ASN A 151 -5.22 -2.54 -17.82
C ASN A 151 -4.99 -2.95 -16.35
N ASN A 152 -4.11 -2.28 -15.63
CA ASN A 152 -3.81 -2.54 -14.20
C ASN A 152 -3.40 -3.98 -13.82
N TYR A 153 -3.14 -4.87 -14.79
CA TYR A 153 -2.76 -6.26 -14.50
C TYR A 153 -1.31 -6.38 -14.01
N ALA A 154 -0.46 -5.47 -14.41
CA ALA A 154 0.95 -5.46 -14.06
C ALA A 154 1.28 -4.42 -13.00
N ALA A 155 0.44 -4.29 -11.96
CA ALA A 155 0.65 -3.34 -10.86
C ALA A 155 2.08 -3.42 -10.32
N SER A 156 2.98 -2.62 -10.87
CA SER A 156 4.42 -2.68 -10.64
C SER A 156 5.02 -1.28 -10.52
N GLY A 157 6.31 -1.21 -10.24
CA GLY A 157 7.05 0.04 -10.16
C GLY A 157 6.99 0.75 -8.81
N VAL A 158 6.12 0.37 -7.88
CA VAL A 158 6.18 0.75 -6.46
C VAL A 158 6.36 -0.51 -5.64
N LYS A 159 7.45 -0.61 -4.89
CA LYS A 159 7.74 -1.77 -4.05
C LYS A 159 7.15 -1.59 -2.66
N TYR A 160 6.36 -2.56 -2.19
CA TYR A 160 5.82 -2.60 -0.84
C TYR A 160 6.69 -3.48 0.06
N LEU A 161 7.00 -2.97 1.23
CA LEU A 161 7.75 -3.69 2.25
C LEU A 161 7.03 -3.58 3.59
N GLN A 162 7.32 -4.52 4.47
CA GLN A 162 6.98 -4.43 5.90
C GLN A 162 8.20 -4.74 6.73
N ASP A 163 8.57 -3.79 7.60
CA ASP A 163 9.77 -3.89 8.46
C ASP A 163 11.09 -4.09 7.67
N GLY A 164 11.14 -3.52 6.44
CA GLY A 164 12.27 -3.63 5.51
C GLY A 164 12.31 -4.94 4.71
N LEU A 165 11.32 -5.82 4.84
CA LEU A 165 11.20 -7.11 4.15
C LEU A 165 10.12 -7.04 3.06
N PRO A 166 10.34 -7.62 1.86
CA PRO A 166 9.44 -7.45 0.74
C PRO A 166 8.07 -8.08 0.99
N ILE A 167 7.02 -7.38 0.54
CA ILE A 167 5.66 -7.87 0.30
C ILE A 167 5.44 -8.01 -1.20
N THR A 168 5.95 -7.03 -1.99
CA THR A 168 5.99 -7.13 -3.44
C THR A 168 6.69 -8.41 -3.87
N ALA A 169 6.10 -9.15 -4.80
CA ALA A 169 6.69 -10.35 -5.37
C ALA A 169 8.09 -10.09 -5.96
N ALA A 170 8.93 -11.13 -6.05
CA ALA A 170 10.28 -10.99 -6.57
C ALA A 170 10.33 -10.49 -8.03
N ASP A 171 9.26 -10.68 -8.82
CA ASP A 171 9.14 -10.12 -10.16
C ASP A 171 8.76 -8.63 -10.19
N GLY A 172 8.49 -8.01 -9.04
CA GLY A 172 8.07 -6.61 -8.92
C GLY A 172 6.57 -6.39 -9.02
N ASN A 173 5.75 -7.43 -9.07
CA ASN A 173 4.31 -7.34 -9.18
C ASN A 173 3.63 -7.20 -7.82
N ASN A 174 2.63 -6.31 -7.74
CA ASN A 174 1.78 -6.09 -6.57
C ASN A 174 0.32 -6.50 -6.80
N HIS A 175 -0.02 -7.04 -7.96
CA HIS A 175 -1.39 -7.42 -8.27
C HIS A 175 -1.91 -8.40 -7.23
N ASN A 176 -3.07 -8.11 -6.65
CA ASN A 176 -3.71 -8.90 -5.60
C ASN A 176 -2.95 -9.00 -4.26
N ARG A 177 -1.90 -8.17 -4.05
CA ARG A 177 -1.23 -8.12 -2.74
C ARG A 177 -2.08 -7.39 -1.72
N MET A 178 -2.38 -8.08 -0.62
CA MET A 178 -3.17 -7.52 0.47
C MET A 178 -2.27 -7.05 1.59
N ILE A 179 -2.37 -5.77 1.90
CA ILE A 179 -1.71 -5.14 3.04
C ILE A 179 -2.81 -4.47 3.87
N ASP A 180 -2.80 -4.70 5.17
CA ASP A 180 -3.56 -3.84 6.06
C ASP A 180 -2.70 -2.62 6.44
N PRO A 181 -3.00 -1.45 5.88
CA PRO A 181 -2.19 -0.27 6.13
C PRO A 181 -2.30 0.26 7.56
N LEU A 182 -3.37 -0.08 8.28
CA LEU A 182 -3.54 0.28 9.68
C LEU A 182 -2.82 -0.67 10.65
N SER A 183 -2.25 -1.77 10.15
CA SER A 183 -1.37 -2.64 10.95
C SER A 183 0.03 -2.03 11.17
N ALA A 184 0.34 -0.92 10.51
CA ALA A 184 1.60 -0.19 10.68
C ALA A 184 1.53 0.90 11.76
N ASN A 185 2.69 1.29 12.28
CA ASN A 185 2.89 2.45 13.13
C ASN A 185 3.18 3.70 12.29
N TYR A 186 4.06 3.56 11.30
CA TYR A 186 4.35 4.57 10.29
C TYR A 186 4.73 3.91 8.97
N ALA A 187 4.71 4.67 7.88
CA ALA A 187 5.18 4.22 6.58
C ALA A 187 6.17 5.24 6.01
N THR A 188 7.28 4.74 5.45
CA THR A 188 8.25 5.55 4.71
C THR A 188 7.94 5.43 3.23
N VAL A 189 7.62 6.54 2.57
CA VAL A 189 7.34 6.64 1.14
C VAL A 189 8.55 7.25 0.45
N ALA A 190 9.40 6.44 -0.18
CA ALA A 190 10.55 6.86 -0.97
C ALA A 190 10.14 6.88 -2.45
N ARG A 191 10.15 8.07 -3.08
CA ARG A 191 9.64 8.26 -4.44
C ARG A 191 10.75 8.12 -5.48
N GLY A 192 10.48 7.38 -6.56
CA GLY A 192 11.41 7.20 -7.68
C GLY A 192 12.79 6.70 -7.24
N GLY A 193 13.85 7.34 -7.75
CA GLY A 193 15.24 6.96 -7.47
C GLY A 193 15.68 6.96 -6.01
N ASN A 194 14.88 7.54 -5.11
CA ASN A 194 15.19 7.56 -3.68
C ASN A 194 14.94 6.21 -2.98
N ALA A 195 14.45 5.22 -3.72
CA ALA A 195 14.17 3.87 -3.23
C ALA A 195 15.31 2.86 -3.45
N LEU A 196 16.53 3.28 -3.84
CA LEU A 196 17.65 2.40 -4.20
C LEU A 196 17.92 1.31 -3.16
N LYS A 197 17.92 1.63 -1.86
CA LYS A 197 18.18 0.66 -0.78
C LYS A 197 17.08 -0.43 -0.66
N TYR A 198 15.92 -0.20 -1.22
CA TYR A 198 14.79 -1.15 -1.17
C TYR A 198 14.82 -2.15 -2.33
N GLY A 199 15.74 -1.99 -3.29
CA GLY A 199 15.96 -2.93 -4.37
C GLY A 199 15.51 -2.43 -5.74
N ALA A 200 15.45 -3.34 -6.71
CA ALA A 200 14.99 -3.08 -8.08
C ALA A 200 13.46 -3.05 -8.18
N SER A 201 12.96 -2.76 -9.39
CA SER A 201 11.53 -2.61 -9.68
C SER A 201 10.87 -1.46 -8.90
N THR A 202 11.64 -0.39 -8.67
CA THR A 202 11.24 0.80 -7.91
C THR A 202 11.21 2.05 -8.78
N MET A 203 10.72 1.95 -10.04
CA MET A 203 10.61 3.11 -10.94
C MET A 203 9.82 4.25 -10.30
N GLY A 204 8.71 3.95 -9.64
CA GLY A 204 7.91 4.89 -8.86
C GLY A 204 8.36 5.05 -7.41
N GLY A 205 9.18 4.14 -6.91
CA GLY A 205 9.65 4.18 -5.54
C GLY A 205 9.32 2.95 -4.69
N ALA A 206 9.34 3.14 -3.38
CA ALA A 206 9.00 2.10 -2.40
C ALA A 206 8.21 2.67 -1.22
N ILE A 207 7.38 1.84 -0.62
CA ILE A 207 6.62 2.13 0.59
C ILE A 207 6.94 1.04 1.61
N ASP A 208 7.61 1.41 2.70
CA ASP A 208 7.99 0.50 3.78
C ASP A 208 7.12 0.77 5.02
N PHE A 209 6.29 -0.18 5.38
CA PHE A 209 5.40 -0.15 6.54
C PHE A 209 6.12 -0.68 7.76
N THR A 210 6.30 0.13 8.78
CA THR A 210 6.90 -0.30 10.05
C THR A 210 5.82 -0.72 11.04
N SER A 211 5.89 -1.96 11.50
CA SER A 211 4.93 -2.55 12.43
C SER A 211 4.98 -1.91 13.81
N PRO A 212 3.82 -1.72 14.49
CA PRO A 212 3.78 -1.36 15.89
C PRO A 212 4.31 -2.51 16.76
N THR A 213 4.84 -2.17 17.92
CA THR A 213 5.30 -3.13 18.93
C THR A 213 4.68 -2.80 20.28
N ALA A 214 4.78 -3.68 21.27
CA ALA A 214 4.31 -3.37 22.61
C ALA A 214 5.09 -2.20 23.26
N LEU A 215 6.30 -1.90 22.77
CA LEU A 215 7.11 -0.79 23.25
C LEU A 215 6.60 0.58 22.81
N ASN A 216 5.82 0.66 21.69
CA ASN A 216 5.32 1.91 21.13
C ASN A 216 3.78 1.92 20.92
N SER A 217 3.07 0.98 21.53
CA SER A 217 1.62 0.85 21.45
C SER A 217 0.97 0.90 22.83
N PRO A 218 -0.28 1.38 22.96
CA PRO A 218 -1.02 1.25 24.21
C PRO A 218 -1.32 -0.23 24.49
N MET A 219 -1.47 -0.59 25.77
CA MET A 219 -1.74 -1.96 26.21
C MET A 219 -2.99 -2.55 25.53
N THR A 220 -4.02 -1.74 25.35
CA THR A 220 -5.24 -2.13 24.66
C THR A 220 -5.73 -0.98 23.78
N ARG A 221 -6.18 -1.31 22.57
CA ARG A 221 -6.86 -0.38 21.67
C ARG A 221 -8.03 -1.08 20.99
N LEU A 222 -9.20 -0.48 21.06
CA LEU A 222 -10.38 -0.87 20.31
C LEU A 222 -10.73 0.23 19.33
N THR A 223 -10.95 -0.13 18.07
CA THR A 223 -11.39 0.79 17.01
C THR A 223 -12.64 0.22 16.37
N LEU A 224 -13.68 1.03 16.30
CA LEU A 224 -14.95 0.69 15.63
C LEU A 224 -15.25 1.81 14.63
N ASN A 225 -15.39 1.47 13.37
CA ASN A 225 -15.76 2.41 12.30
C ASN A 225 -17.02 1.93 11.62
N GLY A 226 -17.95 2.85 11.38
CA GLY A 226 -19.17 2.62 10.61
C GLY A 226 -19.28 3.64 9.48
N GLY A 227 -19.87 3.26 8.36
CA GLY A 227 -19.97 4.14 7.19
C GLY A 227 -21.14 3.81 6.28
N SER A 228 -21.25 4.57 5.20
CA SER A 228 -22.28 4.39 4.18
C SER A 228 -22.18 3.02 3.51
N PHE A 229 -23.29 2.55 2.97
CA PHE A 229 -23.39 1.26 2.27
C PHE A 229 -23.04 0.05 3.14
N GLY A 230 -23.45 0.09 4.41
CA GLY A 230 -23.25 -1.01 5.35
C GLY A 230 -21.80 -1.23 5.78
N GLN A 231 -20.92 -0.22 5.60
CA GLN A 231 -19.52 -0.34 6.02
C GLN A 231 -19.42 -0.47 7.52
N PHE A 232 -18.68 -1.47 7.97
CA PHE A 232 -18.29 -1.65 9.35
C PHE A 232 -16.88 -2.25 9.42
N LEU A 233 -16.07 -1.70 10.32
CA LEU A 233 -14.75 -2.21 10.66
C LEU A 233 -14.63 -2.24 12.18
N GLY A 234 -14.30 -3.40 12.72
CA GLY A 234 -13.93 -3.62 14.10
C GLY A 234 -12.49 -4.10 14.21
N ARG A 235 -11.68 -3.45 15.04
CA ARG A 235 -10.28 -3.80 15.26
C ARG A 235 -9.95 -3.75 16.74
N GLY A 236 -9.41 -4.83 17.27
CA GLY A 236 -8.89 -4.92 18.62
C GLY A 236 -7.39 -5.19 18.61
N THR A 237 -6.62 -4.41 19.37
CA THR A 237 -5.19 -4.62 19.58
C THR A 237 -4.91 -4.77 21.06
N VAL A 238 -4.14 -5.80 21.42
CA VAL A 238 -3.58 -5.96 22.75
C VAL A 238 -2.05 -6.03 22.66
N SER A 239 -1.37 -5.38 23.59
CA SER A 239 0.08 -5.39 23.64
C SER A 239 0.58 -5.46 25.08
N LYS A 240 1.68 -6.17 25.28
CA LYS A 240 2.26 -6.35 26.61
C LYS A 240 3.78 -6.46 26.55
N VAL A 241 4.44 -5.72 27.43
CA VAL A 241 5.83 -5.96 27.82
C VAL A 241 5.79 -6.94 28.99
N PHE A 242 6.20 -8.19 28.76
CA PHE A 242 6.14 -9.26 29.76
C PHE A 242 7.21 -9.09 30.81
N ASN A 243 8.44 -8.74 30.38
CA ASN A 243 9.60 -8.43 31.22
C ASN A 243 10.60 -7.60 30.39
N GLU A 244 11.81 -7.36 30.90
CA GLU A 244 12.85 -6.57 30.25
C GLU A 244 13.31 -7.16 28.90
N SER A 245 13.12 -8.47 28.70
CA SER A 245 13.57 -9.19 27.50
C SER A 245 12.47 -9.55 26.51
N LEU A 246 11.21 -9.55 26.93
CA LEU A 246 10.12 -10.09 26.12
C LEU A 246 8.95 -9.11 26.01
N ASP A 247 8.49 -8.91 24.79
CA ASP A 247 7.28 -8.14 24.48
C ASP A 247 6.46 -8.80 23.37
N GLY A 248 5.17 -8.50 23.33
CA GLY A 248 4.27 -9.04 22.30
C GLY A 248 3.10 -8.12 22.00
N LEU A 249 2.62 -8.19 20.77
CA LEU A 249 1.46 -7.46 20.29
C LEU A 249 0.62 -8.38 19.40
N LEU A 250 -0.71 -8.30 19.54
CA LEU A 250 -1.68 -8.97 18.70
C LEU A 250 -2.79 -8.01 18.31
N THR A 251 -3.14 -7.99 17.03
CA THR A 251 -4.28 -7.26 16.47
C THR A 251 -5.18 -8.23 15.71
N ILE A 252 -6.49 -8.12 15.94
CA ILE A 252 -7.52 -8.84 15.18
C ILE A 252 -8.45 -7.81 14.57
N GLU A 253 -8.82 -8.02 13.31
CA GLU A 253 -9.68 -7.13 12.54
C GLU A 253 -10.78 -7.90 11.83
N GLY A 254 -11.97 -7.30 11.76
CA GLY A 254 -13.05 -7.71 10.86
C GLY A 254 -13.58 -6.48 10.12
N LYS A 255 -13.77 -6.59 8.80
CA LYS A 255 -14.35 -5.57 7.94
C LYS A 255 -15.47 -6.18 7.11
N GLU A 256 -16.61 -5.49 7.06
CA GLU A 256 -17.73 -5.79 6.15
C GLU A 256 -18.14 -4.52 5.42
N TRP A 257 -18.54 -4.67 4.16
CA TRP A 257 -19.05 -3.57 3.34
C TRP A 257 -19.96 -4.12 2.24
N ASP A 258 -21.16 -3.58 2.10
CA ASP A 258 -22.09 -4.00 1.05
C ASP A 258 -21.77 -3.40 -0.32
N GLY A 259 -20.93 -2.33 -0.34
CA GLY A 259 -20.55 -1.63 -1.57
C GLY A 259 -21.61 -0.64 -2.07
N TYR A 260 -21.17 0.38 -2.81
CA TYR A 260 -22.08 1.39 -3.36
C TYR A 260 -22.69 0.99 -4.71
N ARG A 261 -22.17 -0.08 -5.34
CA ARG A 261 -22.70 -0.66 -6.57
C ARG A 261 -23.30 -2.04 -6.29
N ALA A 262 -24.18 -2.50 -7.16
CA ALA A 262 -24.57 -3.91 -7.18
C ALA A 262 -23.33 -4.79 -7.40
N HIS A 263 -23.28 -5.98 -6.76
CA HIS A 263 -22.18 -6.91 -6.85
C HIS A 263 -20.81 -6.31 -6.46
N ASN A 264 -20.77 -5.63 -5.29
CA ASN A 264 -19.59 -4.94 -4.79
C ASN A 264 -19.34 -5.21 -3.30
N LYS A 265 -19.87 -6.30 -2.76
CA LYS A 265 -19.72 -6.66 -1.35
C LYS A 265 -18.28 -7.09 -1.05
N GLN A 266 -17.80 -6.74 0.16
CA GLN A 266 -16.52 -7.16 0.70
C GLN A 266 -16.66 -7.66 2.14
N ASP A 267 -15.98 -8.76 2.43
CA ASP A 267 -15.76 -9.30 3.78
C ASP A 267 -14.25 -9.56 3.95
N ARG A 268 -13.64 -9.02 5.03
CA ARG A 268 -12.22 -9.23 5.32
C ARG A 268 -12.01 -9.56 6.80
N ILE A 269 -11.13 -10.51 7.05
CA ILE A 269 -10.59 -10.82 8.38
C ILE A 269 -9.08 -10.65 8.32
N GLY A 270 -8.49 -9.99 9.33
CA GLY A 270 -7.05 -9.81 9.48
C GLY A 270 -6.60 -10.18 10.91
N ILE A 271 -5.46 -10.86 10.99
CA ILE A 271 -4.77 -11.16 12.26
C ILE A 271 -3.31 -10.73 12.07
N TYR A 272 -2.80 -9.88 12.96
CA TYR A 272 -1.44 -9.37 12.91
C TYR A 272 -0.83 -9.48 14.29
N GLY A 273 0.37 -10.03 14.39
CA GLY A 273 1.05 -10.15 15.66
C GLY A 273 2.56 -10.03 15.51
N ASN A 274 3.21 -9.65 16.58
CA ASN A 274 4.66 -9.77 16.68
C ASN A 274 5.10 -10.01 18.11
N PHE A 275 6.25 -10.67 18.19
CA PHE A 275 6.89 -11.03 19.46
C PHE A 275 8.35 -10.59 19.40
N GLY A 276 8.76 -9.78 20.36
CA GLY A 276 10.12 -9.27 20.51
C GLY A 276 10.88 -9.96 21.62
N TRP A 277 12.12 -10.33 21.34
CA TRP A 277 13.03 -10.94 22.30
C TRP A 277 14.38 -10.21 22.31
N GLN A 278 14.70 -9.58 23.44
CA GLN A 278 16.03 -9.05 23.75
C GLN A 278 16.91 -10.21 24.20
N ILE A 279 17.68 -10.81 23.26
CA ILE A 279 18.52 -11.98 23.51
C ILE A 279 19.70 -11.62 24.40
N SER A 280 20.29 -10.44 24.15
CA SER A 280 21.35 -9.84 24.96
C SER A 280 21.26 -8.32 24.93
N SER A 281 22.11 -7.61 25.63
CA SER A 281 22.17 -6.13 25.58
C SER A 281 22.41 -5.59 24.17
N SER A 282 23.00 -6.40 23.27
CA SER A 282 23.36 -6.02 21.90
C SER A 282 22.53 -6.71 20.82
N VAL A 283 21.70 -7.71 21.14
CA VAL A 283 20.96 -8.50 20.14
C VAL A 283 19.47 -8.52 20.43
N VAL A 284 18.70 -8.01 19.48
CA VAL A 284 17.22 -8.04 19.51
C VAL A 284 16.72 -8.88 18.34
N ASN A 285 15.83 -9.82 18.61
CA ASN A 285 15.09 -10.58 17.59
C ASN A 285 13.61 -10.23 17.66
N ARG A 286 12.96 -10.16 16.50
CA ARG A 286 11.50 -9.97 16.43
C ARG A 286 10.91 -10.84 15.33
N THR A 287 9.89 -11.60 15.72
CA THR A 287 9.08 -12.41 14.78
C THR A 287 7.75 -11.73 14.55
N PHE A 288 7.32 -11.69 13.29
CA PHE A 288 6.06 -11.11 12.84
C PHE A 288 5.22 -12.20 12.19
N LEU A 289 3.92 -12.16 12.43
CA LEU A 289 2.93 -13.06 11.88
C LEU A 289 1.77 -12.24 11.33
N SER A 290 1.28 -12.59 10.14
CA SER A 290 0.04 -12.03 9.63
C SER A 290 -0.76 -13.07 8.87
N TYR A 291 -2.08 -12.93 8.96
CA TYR A 291 -3.07 -13.66 8.21
C TYR A 291 -4.13 -12.70 7.71
N ILE A 292 -4.44 -12.72 6.43
CA ILE A 292 -5.50 -11.93 5.82
C ILE A 292 -6.33 -12.84 4.94
N LYS A 293 -7.65 -12.84 5.16
CA LYS A 293 -8.61 -13.42 4.24
C LYS A 293 -9.56 -12.34 3.78
N ASN A 294 -9.61 -12.14 2.47
CA ASN A 294 -10.46 -11.14 1.83
C ASN A 294 -11.31 -11.80 0.76
N ASN A 295 -12.62 -11.61 0.85
CA ASN A 295 -13.55 -11.98 -0.19
C ASN A 295 -14.24 -10.71 -0.67
N GLN A 296 -14.13 -10.40 -1.95
CA GLN A 296 -14.78 -9.22 -2.50
C GLN A 296 -15.38 -9.50 -3.87
N GLN A 297 -16.57 -8.97 -4.09
CA GLN A 297 -17.22 -8.95 -5.38
C GLN A 297 -16.71 -7.77 -6.20
N LEU A 298 -16.62 -7.96 -7.52
CA LEU A 298 -16.19 -6.93 -8.45
C LEU A 298 -17.37 -6.57 -9.37
N PRO A 299 -17.84 -5.32 -9.36
CA PRO A 299 -19.03 -4.91 -10.13
C PRO A 299 -18.79 -4.80 -11.63
N GLY A 300 -17.55 -4.95 -12.10
CA GLY A 300 -17.16 -4.83 -13.48
C GLY A 300 -17.27 -3.40 -14.03
N GLN A 301 -16.81 -3.23 -15.26
CA GLN A 301 -16.80 -1.94 -15.95
C GLN A 301 -18.14 -1.67 -16.64
N LEU A 302 -18.53 -0.40 -16.69
CA LEU A 302 -19.72 0.09 -17.37
C LEU A 302 -19.35 0.90 -18.60
N THR A 303 -20.11 0.76 -19.67
CA THR A 303 -20.06 1.70 -20.78
C THR A 303 -20.56 3.08 -20.33
N ARG A 304 -20.24 4.15 -21.08
CA ARG A 304 -20.73 5.49 -20.80
C ARG A 304 -22.27 5.53 -20.73
N ALA A 305 -22.94 4.82 -21.62
CA ALA A 305 -24.41 4.75 -21.67
C ALA A 305 -24.97 4.05 -20.40
N GLN A 306 -24.37 2.94 -19.98
CA GLN A 306 -24.76 2.22 -18.76
C GLN A 306 -24.52 3.07 -17.52
N PHE A 307 -23.35 3.73 -17.43
CA PHE A 307 -23.04 4.64 -16.34
C PHE A 307 -24.05 5.79 -16.23
N ASN A 308 -24.38 6.44 -17.35
CA ASN A 308 -25.34 7.52 -17.37
C ASN A 308 -26.76 7.07 -17.02
N ALA A 309 -27.13 5.83 -17.38
CA ALA A 309 -28.44 5.27 -17.04
C ALA A 309 -28.56 4.90 -15.56
N ASN A 310 -27.52 4.26 -14.98
CA ASN A 310 -27.48 3.90 -13.57
C ASN A 310 -26.02 3.61 -13.13
N PRO A 311 -25.33 4.53 -12.47
CA PRO A 311 -23.95 4.34 -12.04
C PRO A 311 -23.79 3.29 -10.92
N TYR A 312 -24.89 2.89 -10.27
CA TYR A 312 -24.89 1.92 -9.17
C TYR A 312 -25.03 0.46 -9.65
N GLN A 313 -25.26 0.23 -10.93
CA GLN A 313 -25.39 -1.13 -11.44
C GLN A 313 -24.04 -1.84 -11.57
N ALA A 314 -24.04 -3.17 -11.54
CA ALA A 314 -22.94 -4.00 -12.01
C ALA A 314 -23.04 -4.22 -13.52
N SER A 315 -21.92 -4.57 -14.17
CA SER A 315 -21.95 -5.02 -15.55
C SER A 315 -22.63 -6.40 -15.66
N ALA A 316 -23.30 -6.67 -16.78
CA ALA A 316 -23.92 -7.97 -17.01
C ALA A 316 -22.92 -9.13 -16.97
N GLN A 317 -21.69 -8.88 -17.45
CA GLN A 317 -20.59 -9.86 -17.40
C GLN A 317 -20.14 -10.16 -15.97
N ALA A 318 -20.05 -9.13 -15.11
CA ALA A 318 -19.70 -9.33 -13.72
C ALA A 318 -20.75 -10.13 -12.95
N LEU A 319 -22.03 -9.90 -13.25
CA LEU A 319 -23.13 -10.69 -12.66
C LEU A 319 -23.15 -12.12 -13.19
N GLY A 320 -23.04 -12.30 -14.53
CA GLY A 320 -23.05 -13.64 -15.15
C GLY A 320 -21.86 -14.49 -14.76
N GLY A 321 -20.66 -13.90 -14.78
CA GLY A 321 -19.41 -14.56 -14.40
C GLY A 321 -19.14 -14.54 -12.90
N ASN A 322 -20.00 -13.92 -12.08
CA ASN A 322 -19.85 -13.76 -10.63
C ASN A 322 -18.43 -13.30 -10.24
N TYR A 323 -18.01 -12.14 -10.81
CA TYR A 323 -16.66 -11.63 -10.65
C TYR A 323 -16.31 -11.39 -9.18
N GLN A 324 -15.18 -11.92 -8.75
CA GLN A 324 -14.71 -11.84 -7.38
C GLN A 324 -13.19 -11.75 -7.34
N LEU A 325 -12.66 -11.17 -6.28
CA LEU A 325 -11.25 -11.23 -5.91
C LEU A 325 -11.17 -11.77 -4.47
N ASN A 326 -10.93 -13.05 -4.36
CA ASN A 326 -10.81 -13.74 -3.08
C ASN A 326 -9.35 -14.13 -2.86
N THR A 327 -8.77 -13.62 -1.78
CA THR A 327 -7.39 -13.87 -1.41
C THR A 327 -7.30 -14.38 0.02
N GLU A 328 -6.41 -15.33 0.25
CA GLU A 328 -6.04 -15.79 1.58
C GLU A 328 -4.51 -15.76 1.66
N THR A 329 -3.96 -14.97 2.58
CA THR A 329 -2.53 -14.70 2.68
C THR A 329 -2.05 -14.99 4.09
N GLU A 330 -1.01 -15.81 4.20
CA GLU A 330 -0.29 -16.15 5.42
C GLU A 330 1.14 -15.66 5.30
N ARG A 331 1.64 -14.93 6.29
CA ARG A 331 3.00 -14.41 6.29
C ARG A 331 3.67 -14.63 7.62
N VAL A 332 4.91 -15.08 7.57
CA VAL A 332 5.85 -15.15 8.71
C VAL A 332 7.09 -14.35 8.33
N ALA A 333 7.55 -13.50 9.23
CA ALA A 333 8.81 -12.78 9.05
C ALA A 333 9.58 -12.73 10.37
N ASN A 334 10.90 -12.66 10.26
CA ASN A 334 11.79 -12.55 11.42
C ASN A 334 12.88 -11.53 11.10
N LYS A 335 13.23 -10.70 12.06
CA LYS A 335 14.32 -9.74 11.96
C LYS A 335 15.17 -9.78 13.22
N THR A 336 16.47 -9.89 13.02
CA THR A 336 17.48 -9.79 14.09
C THR A 336 18.30 -8.54 13.86
N THR A 337 18.39 -7.70 14.87
CA THR A 337 19.26 -6.53 14.93
C THR A 337 20.37 -6.79 15.93
N TRP A 338 21.62 -6.68 15.48
CA TRP A 338 22.81 -6.77 16.30
C TRP A 338 23.52 -5.41 16.36
N THR A 339 23.53 -4.77 17.50
CA THR A 339 24.37 -3.60 17.79
C THR A 339 25.78 -4.11 18.11
N ILE A 340 26.71 -3.98 17.16
CA ILE A 340 28.07 -4.51 17.27
C ILE A 340 28.87 -3.65 18.25
N ASP A 341 28.80 -2.33 18.06
CA ASP A 341 29.38 -1.29 18.90
C ASP A 341 28.56 0.00 18.79
N ASP A 342 28.97 1.08 19.43
CA ASP A 342 28.24 2.37 19.44
C ASP A 342 28.14 3.02 18.04
N LYS A 343 28.93 2.55 17.08
CA LYS A 343 29.02 3.10 15.71
C LYS A 343 28.57 2.13 14.62
N SER A 344 28.26 0.88 14.97
CA SER A 344 27.93 -0.13 13.96
C SER A 344 26.83 -1.08 14.40
N SER A 345 25.97 -1.41 13.43
CA SER A 345 24.90 -2.39 13.59
C SER A 345 24.78 -3.29 12.36
N PHE A 346 24.26 -4.48 12.56
CA PHE A 346 23.92 -5.42 11.53
C PHE A 346 22.48 -5.89 11.72
N ASP A 347 21.68 -5.71 10.68
CA ASP A 347 20.31 -6.21 10.61
C ASP A 347 20.26 -7.35 9.61
N VAL A 348 19.60 -8.44 9.96
CA VAL A 348 19.23 -9.52 9.04
C VAL A 348 17.80 -9.89 9.22
N GLY A 349 17.07 -10.01 8.13
CA GLY A 349 15.65 -10.38 8.16
C GLY A 349 15.32 -11.39 7.07
N PHE A 350 14.28 -12.14 7.35
CA PHE A 350 13.73 -13.17 6.49
C PHE A 350 12.20 -13.09 6.50
N SER A 351 11.55 -13.35 5.37
CA SER A 351 10.10 -13.45 5.27
C SER A 351 9.70 -14.60 4.35
N PHE A 352 8.60 -15.22 4.69
CA PHE A 352 7.86 -16.16 3.86
C PHE A 352 6.40 -15.75 3.80
N GLU A 353 5.82 -15.74 2.60
CA GLU A 353 4.41 -15.48 2.37
C GLU A 353 3.84 -16.56 1.46
N ASN A 354 2.67 -17.07 1.81
CA ASN A 354 1.87 -17.98 1.03
C ASN A 354 0.53 -17.33 0.76
N GLN A 355 0.18 -17.12 -0.52
CA GLN A 355 -1.08 -16.50 -0.94
C GLN A 355 -1.84 -17.44 -1.87
N HIS A 356 -3.09 -17.71 -1.53
CA HIS A 356 -4.04 -18.35 -2.43
C HIS A 356 -4.95 -17.29 -3.06
N LEU A 357 -5.09 -17.34 -4.38
CA LEU A 357 -5.95 -16.48 -5.17
C LEU A 357 -7.04 -17.29 -5.85
N TYR A 358 -8.31 -16.91 -5.65
CA TYR A 358 -9.47 -17.39 -6.38
C TYR A 358 -10.19 -16.21 -7.02
N HIS A 359 -10.09 -16.08 -8.35
CA HIS A 359 -10.45 -14.87 -9.05
C HIS A 359 -11.23 -15.14 -10.34
N PRO A 360 -12.57 -15.32 -10.26
CA PRO A 360 -13.45 -15.28 -11.42
C PRO A 360 -13.43 -13.85 -11.99
N ILE A 361 -12.90 -13.67 -13.22
CA ILE A 361 -12.67 -12.32 -13.76
C ILE A 361 -13.27 -12.11 -15.15
N VAL A 362 -13.41 -13.16 -15.96
CA VAL A 362 -14.03 -13.03 -17.28
C VAL A 362 -15.14 -14.07 -17.40
N ASP A 363 -16.36 -13.59 -17.64
CA ASP A 363 -17.45 -14.44 -18.12
C ASP A 363 -17.15 -14.93 -19.55
N THR A 364 -17.87 -15.90 -20.03
CA THR A 364 -17.67 -16.39 -21.38
C THR A 364 -18.02 -15.31 -22.41
N VAL A 365 -17.02 -14.88 -23.16
CA VAL A 365 -17.15 -13.90 -24.25
C VAL A 365 -16.74 -14.52 -25.58
N LEU A 366 -17.38 -14.09 -26.65
CA LEU A 366 -17.01 -14.51 -28.01
C LEU A 366 -15.88 -13.60 -28.51
N VAL A 367 -14.81 -14.20 -29.00
CA VAL A 367 -13.67 -13.53 -29.59
C VAL A 367 -13.76 -13.67 -31.12
N PRO A 368 -13.82 -12.56 -31.89
CA PRO A 368 -13.79 -12.63 -33.33
C PRO A 368 -12.51 -13.31 -33.83
N ASN A 369 -12.64 -14.39 -34.61
CA ASN A 369 -11.48 -15.02 -35.23
C ASN A 369 -11.10 -14.24 -36.50
N ALA A 370 -9.82 -14.09 -36.82
CA ALA A 370 -9.31 -13.47 -38.02
C ALA A 370 -9.83 -14.17 -39.30
N ASN A 371 -10.25 -15.42 -39.24
CA ASN A 371 -10.86 -16.20 -40.30
C ASN A 371 -12.40 -16.04 -40.38
N PHE A 372 -13.00 -15.14 -39.61
CA PHE A 372 -14.45 -14.92 -39.55
C PHE A 372 -15.07 -14.52 -40.93
N GLN A 373 -14.31 -13.88 -41.83
CA GLN A 373 -14.77 -13.50 -43.16
C GLN A 373 -15.07 -14.67 -44.10
N GLN A 374 -14.76 -15.91 -43.72
CA GLN A 374 -15.00 -17.13 -44.51
C GLN A 374 -16.04 -18.06 -43.90
N GLY A 375 -16.95 -17.56 -43.05
CA GLY A 375 -17.98 -18.38 -42.41
C GLY A 375 -17.44 -19.27 -41.29
N GLY A 376 -16.32 -18.88 -40.70
CA GLY A 376 -15.70 -19.55 -39.58
C GLY A 376 -16.44 -19.38 -38.24
N MET A 377 -16.23 -20.29 -37.31
CA MET A 377 -16.79 -20.25 -35.94
C MET A 377 -16.02 -19.25 -35.09
N ASN A 378 -16.73 -18.54 -34.20
CA ASN A 378 -16.07 -17.70 -33.18
C ASN A 378 -15.33 -18.55 -32.17
N ASP A 379 -14.21 -18.02 -31.66
CA ASP A 379 -13.59 -18.56 -30.46
C ASP A 379 -14.30 -17.99 -29.23
N ALA A 380 -14.30 -18.74 -28.14
CA ALA A 380 -14.78 -18.27 -26.85
C ALA A 380 -13.57 -18.01 -25.93
N PHE A 381 -13.69 -16.99 -25.10
CA PHE A 381 -12.74 -16.74 -24.01
C PHE A 381 -13.50 -16.68 -22.69
N SER A 382 -12.96 -17.30 -21.66
CA SER A 382 -13.50 -17.27 -20.30
C SER A 382 -12.35 -17.46 -19.33
N MET A 383 -12.36 -16.78 -18.19
CA MET A 383 -11.25 -16.88 -17.26
C MET A 383 -11.70 -16.81 -15.80
N LEU A 384 -11.30 -17.85 -15.07
CA LEU A 384 -11.21 -17.88 -13.63
C LEU A 384 -9.79 -18.27 -13.27
N VAL A 385 -9.09 -17.42 -12.53
CA VAL A 385 -7.73 -17.68 -12.05
C VAL A 385 -7.83 -18.35 -10.68
N ASP A 386 -7.13 -19.47 -10.54
CA ASP A 386 -6.93 -20.13 -9.24
C ASP A 386 -5.47 -20.54 -9.13
N SER A 387 -4.76 -19.86 -8.24
CA SER A 387 -3.32 -20.07 -8.08
C SER A 387 -2.87 -19.90 -6.63
N THR A 388 -1.72 -20.50 -6.34
CA THR A 388 -1.01 -20.33 -5.07
C THR A 388 0.36 -19.76 -5.35
N GLN A 389 0.62 -18.63 -4.69
CA GLN A 389 1.87 -17.89 -4.80
C GLN A 389 2.64 -18.02 -3.48
N GLN A 390 3.93 -18.34 -3.60
CA GLN A 390 4.87 -18.43 -2.48
C GLN A 390 6.03 -17.49 -2.72
N ASP A 391 6.28 -16.62 -1.73
CA ASP A 391 7.32 -15.60 -1.78
C ASP A 391 8.26 -15.77 -0.59
N TRP A 392 9.56 -15.73 -0.88
CA TRP A 392 10.62 -15.72 0.11
C TRP A 392 11.43 -14.45 -0.06
N GLY A 393 11.70 -13.78 1.06
CA GLY A 393 12.49 -12.56 1.07
C GLY A 393 13.55 -12.59 2.16
N THR A 394 14.74 -12.08 1.84
CA THR A 394 15.81 -11.87 2.81
C THR A 394 16.38 -10.47 2.61
N ALA A 395 16.67 -9.78 3.70
CA ALA A 395 17.35 -8.49 3.69
C ALA A 395 18.45 -8.48 4.75
N ALA A 396 19.66 -8.07 4.35
CA ALA A 396 20.75 -7.83 5.27
C ALA A 396 21.24 -6.40 5.12
N ARG A 397 21.59 -5.76 6.24
CA ARG A 397 22.03 -4.36 6.31
C ARG A 397 23.17 -4.25 7.30
N TYR A 398 24.26 -3.66 6.88
CA TYR A 398 25.37 -3.25 7.75
C TYR A 398 25.45 -1.74 7.75
N ASN A 399 25.30 -1.14 8.93
CA ASN A 399 25.43 0.30 9.14
C ASN A 399 26.72 0.57 9.89
N ARG A 400 27.49 1.54 9.44
CA ARG A 400 28.71 1.98 10.10
C ARG A 400 28.80 3.50 10.09
N HIS A 401 28.86 4.08 11.27
CA HIS A 401 29.11 5.51 11.48
C HIS A 401 30.61 5.74 11.69
N PHE A 402 31.20 6.61 10.89
CA PHE A 402 32.53 7.20 11.06
C PHE A 402 32.37 8.67 11.44
N ASP A 403 33.49 9.40 11.66
CA ASP A 403 33.38 10.80 12.06
C ASP A 403 32.66 11.70 11.03
N SER A 404 32.83 11.43 9.75
CA SER A 404 32.22 12.18 8.64
C SER A 404 31.42 11.33 7.64
N HIS A 405 31.18 10.05 7.93
CA HIS A 405 30.52 9.12 7.01
C HIS A 405 29.48 8.26 7.74
N ASP A 406 28.31 8.09 7.13
CA ASP A 406 27.29 7.13 7.53
C ASP A 406 27.13 6.10 6.40
N LEU A 407 27.90 5.02 6.49
CA LEU A 407 27.94 3.95 5.49
C LEU A 407 26.83 2.94 5.74
N LEU A 408 26.05 2.65 4.70
CA LEU A 408 25.08 1.55 4.64
C LEU A 408 25.46 0.62 3.49
N VAL A 409 25.70 -0.66 3.79
CA VAL A 409 25.86 -1.73 2.80
C VAL A 409 24.73 -2.73 2.97
N GLY A 410 24.14 -3.18 1.89
CA GLY A 410 23.00 -4.08 1.98
C GLY A 410 22.90 -5.10 0.85
N LEU A 411 22.13 -6.13 1.18
CA LEU A 411 21.75 -7.23 0.30
C LEU A 411 20.22 -7.43 0.42
N ASN A 412 19.54 -7.54 -0.73
CA ASN A 412 18.17 -8.05 -0.80
C ASN A 412 18.18 -9.31 -1.67
N VAL A 413 17.48 -10.33 -1.23
CA VAL A 413 17.22 -11.55 -2.01
C VAL A 413 15.73 -11.83 -1.96
N GLY A 414 15.13 -12.07 -3.11
CA GLY A 414 13.73 -12.45 -3.21
C GLY A 414 13.57 -13.59 -4.22
N THR A 415 12.72 -14.54 -3.89
CA THR A 415 12.27 -15.57 -4.82
C THR A 415 10.75 -15.72 -4.75
N ASN A 416 10.14 -15.98 -5.89
CA ASN A 416 8.71 -16.13 -6.04
C ASN A 416 8.40 -17.37 -6.87
N SER A 417 7.34 -18.09 -6.49
CA SER A 417 6.76 -19.15 -7.30
C SER A 417 5.25 -19.04 -7.26
N ASP A 418 4.60 -18.77 -8.41
CA ASP A 418 3.16 -18.76 -8.58
C ASP A 418 2.74 -19.97 -9.42
N ARG A 419 1.89 -20.83 -8.87
CA ARG A 419 1.46 -22.10 -9.47
C ARG A 419 -0.05 -22.21 -9.45
N GLY A 420 -0.63 -22.54 -10.58
CA GLY A 420 -2.08 -22.71 -10.70
C GLY A 420 -2.52 -22.77 -12.14
N GLY A 421 -3.61 -22.14 -12.45
CA GLY A 421 -4.09 -22.11 -13.82
C GLY A 421 -5.27 -21.21 -14.06
N ASN A 422 -5.59 -21.09 -15.33
CA ASN A 422 -6.82 -20.48 -15.79
C ASN A 422 -7.85 -21.58 -16.07
N TYR A 423 -9.06 -21.31 -15.65
CA TYR A 423 -10.20 -22.22 -15.81
C TYR A 423 -11.32 -21.50 -16.56
N VAL A 424 -12.18 -22.27 -17.21
CA VAL A 424 -13.45 -21.77 -17.70
C VAL A 424 -14.28 -21.31 -16.50
N ASN A 425 -14.73 -20.06 -16.53
CA ASN A 425 -15.60 -19.50 -15.49
C ASN A 425 -17.05 -19.91 -15.73
N LYS A 426 -17.65 -20.64 -14.81
CA LYS A 426 -19.05 -21.09 -14.84
C LYS A 426 -19.85 -20.37 -13.75
N GLY A 427 -20.10 -19.07 -13.93
CA GLY A 427 -20.84 -18.28 -12.92
C GLY A 427 -20.13 -18.16 -11.59
N GLY A 428 -18.80 -18.04 -11.58
CA GLY A 428 -17.95 -18.00 -10.39
C GLY A 428 -17.41 -19.34 -9.94
N LEU A 429 -17.76 -20.46 -10.60
CA LEU A 429 -17.27 -21.79 -10.30
C LEU A 429 -16.24 -22.26 -11.34
N LYS A 430 -15.26 -23.06 -10.90
CA LYS A 430 -14.26 -23.64 -11.79
C LYS A 430 -14.90 -24.63 -12.76
N GLY A 431 -14.74 -24.36 -14.06
CA GLY A 431 -14.95 -25.33 -15.14
C GLY A 431 -13.67 -26.10 -15.46
N ALA A 432 -13.50 -26.52 -16.72
CA ALA A 432 -12.28 -27.16 -17.19
C ALA A 432 -11.09 -26.20 -17.11
N MET A 433 -9.91 -26.72 -16.74
CA MET A 433 -8.67 -25.96 -16.80
C MET A 433 -8.29 -25.72 -18.26
N SER A 434 -8.06 -24.47 -18.65
CA SER A 434 -7.61 -24.10 -19.97
C SER A 434 -6.09 -24.02 -20.07
N ASN A 435 -5.45 -23.55 -19.01
CA ASN A 435 -4.00 -23.40 -18.95
C ASN A 435 -3.49 -23.81 -17.56
N ALA A 436 -2.44 -24.61 -17.52
CA ALA A 436 -1.63 -24.81 -16.32
C ALA A 436 -0.45 -23.83 -16.39
N ILE A 437 -0.33 -22.96 -15.39
CA ILE A 437 0.62 -21.86 -15.38
C ILE A 437 1.54 -21.99 -14.16
N THR A 438 2.84 -21.86 -14.43
CA THR A 438 3.86 -21.69 -13.38
C THR A 438 4.70 -20.48 -13.74
N LYS A 439 4.83 -19.56 -12.78
CA LYS A 439 5.70 -18.39 -12.90
C LYS A 439 6.73 -18.46 -11.78
N LYS A 440 8.00 -18.20 -12.07
CA LYS A 440 9.07 -18.08 -11.09
C LYS A 440 9.88 -16.82 -11.33
N ALA A 441 10.31 -16.20 -10.26
CA ALA A 441 11.17 -15.04 -10.30
C ALA A 441 12.19 -15.10 -9.18
N ASP A 442 13.41 -14.71 -9.50
CA ASP A 442 14.48 -14.56 -8.52
C ASP A 442 15.11 -13.17 -8.69
N ASN A 443 15.46 -12.52 -7.57
CA ASN A 443 16.19 -11.28 -7.53
C ASN A 443 17.31 -11.37 -6.50
N ILE A 444 18.48 -10.87 -6.86
CA ILE A 444 19.59 -10.59 -5.94
C ILE A 444 20.01 -9.14 -6.18
N GLU A 445 20.00 -8.33 -5.14
CA GLU A 445 20.29 -6.91 -5.20
C GLU A 445 21.32 -6.56 -4.12
N ILE A 446 22.47 -6.07 -4.55
CA ILE A 446 23.55 -5.65 -3.65
C ILE A 446 23.70 -4.14 -3.79
N PHE A 447 23.79 -3.41 -2.69
CA PHE A 447 23.96 -1.97 -2.73
C PHE A 447 24.87 -1.46 -1.63
N ALA A 448 25.42 -0.27 -1.89
CA ALA A 448 26.13 0.53 -0.90
C ALA A 448 25.73 1.99 -1.07
N GLN A 449 25.61 2.69 0.05
CA GLN A 449 25.31 4.12 0.13
C GLN A 449 26.12 4.72 1.27
N ASP A 450 26.64 5.92 1.07
CA ASP A 450 27.36 6.66 2.09
C ASP A 450 26.81 8.10 2.20
N HIS A 451 26.50 8.56 3.40
CA HIS A 451 26.26 9.97 3.66
C HIS A 451 27.58 10.59 4.14
N TRP A 452 28.30 11.20 3.22
CA TRP A 452 29.56 11.87 3.50
C TRP A 452 29.33 13.32 3.89
N HIS A 453 29.48 13.64 5.16
CA HIS A 453 29.37 14.98 5.73
C HIS A 453 30.64 15.77 5.41
N LEU A 454 30.63 16.47 4.26
CA LEU A 454 31.76 17.31 3.80
C LEU A 454 32.01 18.47 4.77
N THR A 455 30.94 19.01 5.32
CA THR A 455 30.92 20.06 6.35
C THR A 455 29.63 19.92 7.16
N ASP A 456 29.43 20.71 8.22
CA ASP A 456 28.18 20.77 8.97
C ASP A 456 26.94 21.14 8.11
N LYS A 457 27.16 21.74 6.93
CA LYS A 457 26.09 22.16 6.02
C LYS A 457 25.96 21.28 4.78
N TRP A 458 27.02 20.67 4.31
CA TRP A 458 27.03 19.93 3.06
C TRP A 458 27.19 18.43 3.30
N THR A 459 26.28 17.65 2.76
CA THR A 459 26.34 16.19 2.73
C THR A 459 26.27 15.71 1.29
N LEU A 460 27.25 14.91 0.87
CA LEU A 460 27.31 14.21 -0.41
C LEU A 460 26.87 12.78 -0.18
N THR A 461 25.99 12.25 -1.03
CA THR A 461 25.48 10.88 -0.89
C THR A 461 25.73 10.08 -2.18
N PRO A 462 26.92 9.50 -2.39
CA PRO A 462 27.10 8.50 -3.41
C PRO A 462 26.41 7.18 -3.02
N ALA A 463 25.82 6.52 -4.03
CA ALA A 463 25.25 5.19 -3.86
C ALA A 463 25.39 4.38 -5.15
N ILE A 464 25.45 3.07 -5.00
CA ILE A 464 25.49 2.12 -6.12
C ILE A 464 24.60 0.92 -5.80
N GLN A 465 24.01 0.33 -6.85
CA GLN A 465 23.24 -0.92 -6.73
C GLN A 465 23.55 -1.82 -7.93
N GLY A 466 23.82 -3.08 -7.67
CA GLY A 466 23.87 -4.17 -8.65
C GLY A 466 22.62 -5.02 -8.54
N VAL A 467 22.02 -5.38 -9.67
CA VAL A 467 20.79 -6.16 -9.76
C VAL A 467 21.00 -7.38 -10.65
N PHE A 468 20.64 -8.55 -10.17
CA PHE A 468 20.59 -9.80 -10.91
C PHE A 468 19.20 -10.40 -10.75
N SER A 469 18.50 -10.63 -11.86
CA SER A 469 17.12 -11.11 -11.85
C SER A 469 16.93 -12.21 -12.87
N HIS A 470 16.15 -13.22 -12.49
CA HIS A 470 15.69 -14.29 -13.37
C HIS A 470 14.16 -14.28 -13.45
N ARG A 471 13.61 -14.57 -14.63
CA ARG A 471 12.18 -14.69 -14.89
C ARG A 471 11.91 -15.96 -15.69
N GLU A 472 10.99 -16.79 -15.19
CA GLU A 472 10.57 -18.02 -15.87
C GLU A 472 9.04 -18.10 -15.87
N VAL A 473 8.46 -18.31 -17.05
CA VAL A 473 7.02 -18.55 -17.24
C VAL A 473 6.83 -19.80 -18.05
N ASN A 474 6.10 -20.75 -17.50
CA ASN A 474 5.65 -21.94 -18.19
C ASN A 474 4.11 -21.90 -18.23
N ASN A 475 3.54 -21.84 -19.42
CA ASN A 475 2.11 -21.78 -19.68
C ASN A 475 1.72 -22.93 -20.61
N ALA A 476 1.30 -24.04 -20.03
CA ALA A 476 0.86 -25.20 -20.78
C ALA A 476 -0.63 -25.06 -21.13
N ARG A 477 -0.95 -24.92 -22.42
CA ARG A 477 -2.32 -25.02 -22.90
C ARG A 477 -2.84 -26.43 -22.74
N LEU A 478 -4.05 -26.56 -22.21
CA LEU A 478 -4.73 -27.84 -22.07
C LEU A 478 -5.89 -27.96 -23.06
N ALA A 479 -6.14 -29.16 -23.56
CA ALA A 479 -7.33 -29.45 -24.36
C ALA A 479 -8.56 -29.37 -23.44
N ILE A 480 -9.43 -28.39 -23.68
CA ILE A 480 -10.73 -28.34 -23.01
C ILE A 480 -11.63 -29.37 -23.69
N PRO A 481 -12.18 -30.37 -22.94
CA PRO A 481 -13.14 -31.30 -23.49
C PRO A 481 -14.31 -30.52 -24.09
N GLN A 482 -14.55 -30.70 -25.36
CA GLN A 482 -15.76 -30.23 -26.04
C GLN A 482 -16.90 -31.20 -25.67
N ASP A 483 -17.44 -31.08 -24.47
CA ASP A 483 -18.72 -31.69 -24.16
C ASP A 483 -19.72 -30.94 -25.02
N GLY A 484 -20.25 -31.57 -26.06
CA GLY A 484 -21.16 -30.99 -27.08
C GLY A 484 -22.40 -30.25 -26.52
N GLN A 485 -22.27 -29.71 -25.35
CA GLN A 485 -23.21 -28.82 -24.69
C GLN A 485 -23.02 -27.40 -25.23
N PRO A 486 -24.08 -26.74 -25.71
CA PRO A 486 -24.03 -25.31 -25.97
C PRO A 486 -23.58 -24.62 -24.69
N LEU A 487 -22.71 -23.61 -24.81
CA LEU A 487 -22.34 -22.71 -23.73
C LEU A 487 -23.59 -22.22 -23.02
N VAL A 488 -23.85 -22.77 -21.82
CA VAL A 488 -25.12 -22.60 -21.12
C VAL A 488 -25.12 -21.24 -20.41
N ALA A 489 -26.07 -20.48 -20.80
CA ALA A 489 -26.71 -19.28 -20.25
C ALA A 489 -25.97 -18.46 -19.16
N PRO A 490 -26.00 -17.11 -19.23
CA PRO A 490 -27.03 -16.35 -19.95
C PRO A 490 -26.68 -15.98 -21.39
N PHE A 491 -25.57 -16.50 -21.93
CA PHE A 491 -25.23 -16.38 -23.34
C PHE A 491 -26.04 -17.39 -24.15
N VAL A 492 -27.24 -17.02 -24.53
CA VAL A 492 -27.84 -17.58 -25.74
C VAL A 492 -27.06 -16.97 -26.89
N ALA A 493 -25.93 -17.61 -27.28
CA ALA A 493 -25.38 -17.29 -28.59
C ALA A 493 -26.48 -17.46 -29.60
N PRO A 494 -26.78 -16.47 -30.44
CA PRO A 494 -27.70 -16.68 -31.55
C PRO A 494 -27.27 -17.95 -32.28
N PRO A 495 -28.21 -18.79 -32.80
CA PRO A 495 -27.89 -20.12 -33.32
C PRO A 495 -26.84 -20.14 -34.46
N GLN A 496 -26.45 -18.99 -34.96
CA GLN A 496 -25.40 -18.82 -35.97
C GLN A 496 -23.96 -18.76 -35.42
N TYR A 497 -23.77 -18.76 -34.09
CA TYR A 497 -22.45 -18.72 -33.46
C TYR A 497 -22.08 -20.09 -32.88
N ASN A 498 -21.45 -20.93 -33.69
CA ASN A 498 -20.81 -22.12 -33.19
C ASN A 498 -19.44 -21.74 -32.55
N VAL A 499 -19.24 -22.06 -31.28
CA VAL A 499 -17.95 -21.89 -30.59
C VAL A 499 -17.09 -23.11 -30.88
N ARG A 500 -15.94 -22.89 -31.53
CA ARG A 500 -15.06 -23.97 -31.94
C ARG A 500 -14.05 -24.33 -30.90
N ASN A 501 -13.46 -23.34 -30.20
CA ASN A 501 -12.44 -23.53 -29.21
C ASN A 501 -12.46 -22.42 -28.16
N PHE A 502 -12.06 -22.71 -26.93
CA PHE A 502 -11.65 -21.68 -26.00
C PHE A 502 -10.27 -21.17 -26.41
N TYR A 503 -10.20 -19.83 -26.63
CA TYR A 503 -8.95 -19.19 -27.00
C TYR A 503 -8.02 -19.11 -25.80
N SER A 504 -6.87 -19.73 -25.92
CA SER A 504 -5.73 -19.56 -25.04
C SER A 504 -4.50 -20.13 -25.76
N GLN A 505 -3.42 -19.39 -25.75
CA GLN A 505 -2.14 -19.89 -26.24
C GLN A 505 -1.29 -20.40 -25.08
N GLY A 506 -0.38 -21.32 -25.40
CA GLY A 506 0.63 -21.83 -24.47
C GLY A 506 2.03 -21.50 -24.97
N GLY A 507 2.99 -21.51 -24.09
CA GLY A 507 4.39 -21.25 -24.40
C GLY A 507 5.23 -21.11 -23.12
N ASN A 508 6.53 -21.05 -23.31
CA ASN A 508 7.49 -20.91 -22.23
C ASN A 508 8.46 -19.77 -22.52
N ALA A 509 8.91 -19.11 -21.47
CA ALA A 509 9.95 -18.08 -21.55
C ALA A 509 10.85 -18.19 -20.32
N SER A 510 12.14 -17.94 -20.52
CA SER A 510 13.13 -17.89 -19.45
C SER A 510 14.17 -16.82 -19.82
N ASN A 511 14.31 -15.80 -18.99
CA ASN A 511 15.14 -14.64 -19.28
C ASN A 511 15.90 -14.19 -18.02
N ASP A 512 17.16 -13.77 -18.23
CA ASP A 512 18.02 -13.18 -17.21
C ASP A 512 18.20 -11.68 -17.47
N TYR A 513 18.26 -10.90 -16.39
CA TYR A 513 18.38 -9.45 -16.42
C TYR A 513 19.46 -8.99 -15.43
N THR A 514 20.29 -8.06 -15.86
CA THR A 514 21.33 -7.46 -15.02
C THR A 514 21.28 -5.95 -15.10
N GLY A 515 21.40 -5.27 -13.96
CA GLY A 515 21.38 -3.81 -13.87
C GLY A 515 22.48 -3.29 -12.98
N PHE A 516 22.97 -2.09 -13.31
CA PHE A 516 23.89 -1.31 -12.49
C PHE A 516 23.36 0.11 -12.35
N ASN A 517 23.03 0.51 -11.11
CA ASN A 517 22.33 1.74 -10.81
C ASN A 517 23.19 2.64 -9.90
N PRO A 518 24.01 3.54 -10.45
CA PRO A 518 24.67 4.57 -9.68
C PRO A 518 23.65 5.66 -9.29
N SER A 519 23.89 6.27 -8.13
CA SER A 519 23.17 7.45 -7.63
C SER A 519 24.13 8.40 -6.97
N LEU A 520 23.90 9.69 -7.13
CA LEU A 520 24.64 10.75 -6.47
C LEU A 520 23.68 11.81 -5.98
N GLY A 521 23.68 12.04 -4.68
CA GLY A 521 22.88 13.08 -4.03
C GLY A 521 23.75 14.13 -3.37
N LEU A 522 23.26 15.37 -3.32
CA LEU A 522 23.88 16.48 -2.61
C LEU A 522 22.82 17.20 -1.80
N MET A 523 23.13 17.45 -0.54
CA MET A 523 22.23 18.19 0.37
C MET A 523 22.97 19.36 0.99
N TYR A 524 22.24 20.48 1.13
CA TYR A 524 22.67 21.67 1.83
C TYR A 524 21.72 22.05 2.94
N ASN A 525 22.20 22.04 4.18
CA ASN A 525 21.44 22.42 5.35
C ASN A 525 21.38 23.95 5.47
N LEU A 526 20.21 24.54 5.13
CA LEU A 526 19.93 25.97 5.32
C LEU A 526 19.91 26.32 6.80
N THR A 527 19.24 25.49 7.58
CA THR A 527 19.14 25.54 9.04
C THR A 527 19.20 24.12 9.60
N LYS A 528 19.16 23.96 10.91
CA LYS A 528 19.06 22.62 11.54
C LYS A 528 17.78 21.84 11.16
N ASN A 529 16.75 22.55 10.69
CA ASN A 529 15.43 21.99 10.41
C ASN A 529 14.97 22.23 8.95
N ALA A 530 15.85 22.70 8.08
CA ALA A 530 15.52 22.95 6.67
C ALA A 530 16.71 22.68 5.77
N SER A 531 16.47 22.00 4.66
CA SER A 531 17.50 21.65 3.68
C SER A 531 17.04 21.85 2.24
N LEU A 532 18.03 22.09 1.37
CA LEU A 532 17.93 21.95 -0.08
C LEU A 532 18.62 20.65 -0.48
N TYR A 533 18.13 20.00 -1.51
CA TYR A 533 18.75 18.80 -2.04
C TYR A 533 18.64 18.70 -3.56
N THR A 534 19.57 17.93 -4.14
CA THR A 534 19.48 17.48 -5.53
C THR A 534 20.07 16.10 -5.63
N ASN A 535 19.58 15.29 -6.57
CA ASN A 535 20.15 14.00 -6.90
C ASN A 535 20.03 13.67 -8.39
N ALA A 536 20.87 12.73 -8.82
CA ALA A 536 20.78 12.05 -10.10
C ALA A 536 20.92 10.54 -9.86
N THR A 537 19.97 9.75 -10.35
CA THR A 537 19.88 8.31 -10.08
C THR A 537 19.54 7.54 -11.33
N ARG A 538 20.25 6.45 -11.59
CA ARG A 538 19.87 5.45 -12.58
C ARG A 538 18.74 4.58 -12.02
N LEU A 539 17.72 4.33 -12.84
CA LEU A 539 16.56 3.48 -12.55
C LEU A 539 16.64 2.21 -13.37
N TYR A 540 16.19 1.09 -12.80
CA TYR A 540 16.18 -0.20 -13.46
C TYR A 540 15.02 -1.07 -12.97
N ALA A 541 14.24 -1.63 -13.90
CA ALA A 541 13.16 -2.57 -13.58
C ALA A 541 13.04 -3.67 -14.66
N PRO A 542 13.30 -4.94 -14.32
CA PRO A 542 13.01 -6.07 -15.19
C PRO A 542 11.50 -6.20 -15.46
N PRO A 543 11.08 -6.86 -16.55
CA PRO A 543 9.67 -7.22 -16.76
C PRO A 543 9.13 -8.04 -15.60
N THR A 544 7.83 -7.92 -15.34
CA THR A 544 7.13 -8.85 -14.47
C THR A 544 6.83 -10.16 -15.20
N ASN A 545 6.62 -11.23 -14.45
CA ASN A 545 6.15 -12.50 -15.03
C ASN A 545 4.75 -12.36 -15.66
N TYR A 546 3.95 -11.38 -15.22
CA TYR A 546 2.65 -11.07 -15.84
C TYR A 546 2.82 -10.50 -17.25
N ASN A 547 3.76 -9.58 -17.47
CA ASN A 547 4.05 -9.05 -18.81
C ASN A 547 4.42 -10.17 -19.79
N ILE A 548 5.25 -11.12 -19.33
CA ILE A 548 5.69 -12.26 -20.15
C ILE A 548 4.54 -13.24 -20.37
N ALA A 549 3.75 -13.54 -19.34
CA ALA A 549 2.61 -14.46 -19.41
C ALA A 549 1.51 -13.93 -20.33
N ASP A 550 1.21 -12.62 -20.29
CA ASP A 550 0.25 -11.98 -21.18
C ASP A 550 0.67 -12.11 -22.64
N ASN A 551 1.97 -11.90 -22.93
CA ASN A 551 2.50 -12.07 -24.28
C ASN A 551 2.38 -13.52 -24.77
N ILE A 552 2.68 -14.50 -23.92
CA ILE A 552 2.48 -15.93 -24.24
C ILE A 552 1.00 -16.21 -24.50
N THR A 553 0.12 -15.78 -23.59
CA THR A 553 -1.34 -16.06 -23.68
C THR A 553 -1.98 -15.42 -24.91
N SER A 554 -1.53 -14.24 -25.30
CA SER A 554 -2.00 -13.55 -26.51
C SER A 554 -1.41 -14.10 -27.81
N GLY A 555 -0.45 -15.02 -27.73
CA GLY A 555 0.25 -15.59 -28.89
C GLY A 555 1.25 -14.62 -29.52
N SER A 556 1.68 -13.60 -28.78
CA SER A 556 2.73 -12.69 -29.21
C SER A 556 4.07 -13.41 -29.30
N SER A 557 4.86 -13.13 -30.34
CA SER A 557 6.25 -13.58 -30.44
C SER A 557 7.21 -12.84 -29.50
N THR A 558 6.76 -11.75 -28.86
CA THR A 558 7.59 -10.87 -28.02
C THR A 558 7.55 -11.37 -26.56
N THR A 559 8.22 -12.47 -26.28
CA THR A 559 8.38 -13.00 -24.90
C THR A 559 9.68 -12.54 -24.24
N ASN A 560 10.63 -12.03 -25.03
CA ASN A 560 11.91 -11.50 -24.57
C ASN A 560 11.84 -9.96 -24.46
N LEU A 561 11.09 -9.47 -23.48
CA LEU A 561 11.03 -8.05 -23.16
C LEU A 561 12.36 -7.59 -22.56
N LYS A 562 12.80 -6.38 -22.91
CA LYS A 562 13.94 -5.73 -22.27
C LYS A 562 13.54 -5.13 -20.93
N ALA A 563 14.49 -5.04 -20.00
CA ALA A 563 14.29 -4.29 -18.78
C ALA A 563 14.06 -2.78 -19.08
N MET A 564 13.19 -2.16 -18.30
CA MET A 564 13.06 -0.71 -18.30
C MET A 564 14.29 -0.09 -17.65
N GLU A 565 14.80 0.97 -18.22
CA GLU A 565 15.92 1.73 -17.72
C GLU A 565 15.63 3.22 -17.76
N GLY A 566 16.18 3.98 -16.84
CA GLY A 566 16.01 5.41 -16.85
C GLY A 566 17.08 6.16 -16.08
N THR A 567 17.14 7.46 -16.32
CA THR A 567 17.89 8.40 -15.50
C THR A 567 16.92 9.44 -14.96
N SER A 568 16.89 9.61 -13.67
CA SER A 568 16.09 10.61 -12.98
C SER A 568 16.98 11.65 -12.35
N VAL A 569 16.67 12.91 -12.56
CA VAL A 569 17.24 14.05 -11.82
C VAL A 569 16.16 14.69 -10.96
N GLU A 570 16.53 15.10 -9.77
CA GLU A 570 15.62 15.69 -8.81
C GLU A 570 16.28 16.82 -8.08
N MET A 571 15.50 17.86 -7.75
CA MET A 571 15.86 18.92 -6.82
C MET A 571 14.69 19.29 -5.94
N GLY A 572 14.98 19.67 -4.70
CA GLY A 572 13.89 20.00 -3.79
C GLY A 572 14.36 20.67 -2.50
N THR A 573 13.36 20.92 -1.66
CA THR A 573 13.56 21.47 -0.33
C THR A 573 12.56 20.87 0.63
N ARG A 574 13.02 20.58 1.83
CA ARG A 574 12.15 20.20 2.96
C ARG A 574 12.54 20.94 4.20
N GLY A 575 11.57 21.12 5.09
CA GLY A 575 11.88 21.74 6.36
C GLY A 575 10.68 21.98 7.25
N LYS A 576 11.04 22.47 8.45
CA LYS A 576 10.09 22.97 9.43
C LYS A 576 10.65 24.28 10.00
N GLN A 577 9.85 25.34 9.93
CA GLN A 577 10.19 26.64 10.48
C GLN A 577 9.23 26.99 11.61
N SER A 578 9.75 27.16 12.82
CA SER A 578 8.99 27.78 13.91
C SER A 578 8.96 29.28 13.70
N ILE A 579 7.76 29.85 13.63
CA ILE A 579 7.54 31.31 13.55
C ILE A 579 7.65 31.89 14.97
N ASN A 580 7.07 31.18 15.92
CA ASN A 580 7.19 31.42 17.36
C ASN A 580 6.96 30.10 18.13
N ALA A 581 6.82 30.16 19.45
CA ALA A 581 6.62 28.96 20.29
C ALA A 581 5.35 28.15 19.96
N LEU A 582 4.32 28.78 19.40
CA LEU A 582 3.01 28.16 19.10
C LEU A 582 2.76 27.96 17.62
N ASN A 583 3.48 28.65 16.74
CA ASN A 583 3.23 28.69 15.30
C ASN A 583 4.40 28.10 14.52
N SER A 584 4.09 27.21 13.61
CA SER A 584 5.10 26.61 12.73
C SER A 584 4.53 26.27 11.35
N VAL A 585 5.43 26.27 10.36
CA VAL A 585 5.17 25.81 8.99
C VAL A 585 6.12 24.66 8.68
N ASN A 586 5.65 23.65 7.99
CA ASN A 586 6.46 22.56 7.46
C ASN A 586 6.17 22.39 5.96
N TRP A 587 7.19 21.96 5.22
CA TRP A 587 7.10 21.76 3.78
C TRP A 587 8.00 20.62 3.31
N ASP A 588 7.60 20.02 2.19
CA ASP A 588 8.37 19.10 1.34
C ASP A 588 8.00 19.43 -0.10
N LEU A 589 8.97 19.83 -0.92
CA LEU A 589 8.81 20.18 -2.32
C LEU A 589 9.89 19.48 -3.13
N ALA A 590 9.49 18.78 -4.19
CA ALA A 590 10.39 18.16 -5.15
C ALA A 590 9.97 18.50 -6.58
N LEU A 591 10.98 18.75 -7.42
CA LEU A 591 10.91 18.84 -8.87
C LEU A 591 11.71 17.67 -9.41
N TYR A 592 11.15 16.88 -10.31
CA TYR A 592 11.84 15.76 -10.92
C TYR A 592 11.64 15.70 -12.42
N TYR A 593 12.62 15.11 -13.09
CA TYR A 593 12.59 14.83 -14.51
C TYR A 593 13.30 13.50 -14.77
N SER A 594 12.63 12.56 -15.43
CA SER A 594 13.14 11.23 -15.73
C SER A 594 13.02 10.91 -17.20
N TRP A 595 14.14 10.49 -17.80
CA TRP A 595 14.18 9.92 -19.15
C TRP A 595 14.17 8.42 -19.03
N LEU A 596 13.20 7.74 -19.66
CA LEU A 596 13.05 6.30 -19.63
C LEU A 596 13.28 5.70 -21.01
N ASN A 597 13.91 4.54 -21.02
CA ASN A 597 14.08 3.70 -22.22
C ASN A 597 13.47 2.33 -21.95
N ASN A 598 12.94 1.72 -23.00
CA ASN A 598 12.31 0.41 -22.95
C ASN A 598 11.15 0.33 -21.93
N GLU A 599 10.43 1.42 -21.70
CA GLU A 599 9.29 1.38 -20.80
C GLU A 599 8.30 0.31 -21.26
N ILE A 600 7.88 -0.56 -20.33
CA ILE A 600 6.97 -1.67 -20.63
C ILE A 600 5.55 -1.20 -20.42
N LEU A 601 4.78 -1.11 -21.49
CA LEU A 601 3.38 -0.71 -21.48
C LEU A 601 2.54 -1.76 -22.20
N SER A 602 1.34 -2.05 -21.70
CA SER A 602 0.43 -3.00 -22.32
C SER A 602 -0.47 -2.31 -23.33
N VAL A 603 -0.39 -2.73 -24.56
CA VAL A 603 -1.21 -2.26 -25.68
C VAL A 603 -2.23 -3.32 -26.01
N THR A 604 -3.51 -2.96 -26.07
CA THR A 604 -4.56 -3.87 -26.52
C THR A 604 -4.78 -3.64 -28.02
N PRO A 605 -4.36 -4.57 -28.87
CA PRO A 605 -4.64 -4.48 -30.31
C PRO A 605 -6.15 -4.59 -30.55
N ALA A 606 -6.62 -4.04 -31.67
CA ALA A 606 -8.05 -4.06 -32.03
C ALA A 606 -8.67 -5.46 -32.10
N SER A 607 -7.87 -6.50 -32.17
CA SER A 607 -8.27 -7.90 -32.35
C SER A 607 -7.97 -8.82 -31.19
N GLY A 608 -7.48 -8.34 -30.00
CA GLY A 608 -6.97 -9.30 -29.05
C GLY A 608 -6.76 -8.87 -27.60
N SER A 609 -6.10 -9.76 -26.88
CA SER A 609 -5.66 -9.60 -25.52
C SER A 609 -4.53 -8.57 -25.41
N PRO A 610 -4.31 -7.95 -24.24
CA PRO A 610 -3.21 -7.03 -24.03
C PRO A 610 -1.86 -7.69 -24.35
N ILE A 611 -0.98 -6.91 -24.97
CA ILE A 611 0.41 -7.31 -25.28
C ILE A 611 1.33 -6.30 -24.63
N ALA A 612 2.22 -6.77 -23.76
CA ALA A 612 3.27 -5.95 -23.21
C ALA A 612 4.35 -5.68 -24.26
N SER A 613 4.75 -4.42 -24.38
CA SER A 613 5.75 -3.97 -25.38
C SER A 613 6.71 -2.97 -24.77
N ASN A 614 7.95 -2.97 -25.23
CA ASN A 614 8.93 -1.95 -24.87
C ASN A 614 8.76 -0.72 -25.75
N PHE A 615 8.60 0.44 -25.13
CA PHE A 615 8.60 1.76 -25.76
C PHE A 615 9.95 2.43 -25.54
N ASN A 616 10.57 2.96 -26.58
CA ASN A 616 11.97 3.34 -26.51
C ASN A 616 12.21 4.60 -25.68
N ASN A 617 11.36 5.60 -25.78
CA ASN A 617 11.60 6.87 -25.10
C ASN A 617 10.28 7.39 -24.52
N THR A 618 10.28 7.57 -23.23
CA THR A 618 9.23 8.27 -22.49
C THR A 618 9.86 9.26 -21.51
N VAL A 619 9.11 10.28 -21.16
CA VAL A 619 9.52 11.31 -20.21
C VAL A 619 8.51 11.39 -19.09
N HIS A 620 9.01 11.31 -17.86
CA HIS A 620 8.20 11.51 -16.66
C HIS A 620 8.75 12.70 -15.88
N ALA A 621 7.98 13.78 -15.83
CA ALA A 621 8.34 14.98 -15.12
C ALA A 621 7.23 15.45 -14.19
N GLY A 622 7.57 16.15 -13.13
CA GLY A 622 6.56 16.70 -12.24
C GLY A 622 7.08 17.57 -11.11
N VAL A 623 6.10 18.20 -10.47
CA VAL A 623 6.25 18.95 -9.24
C VAL A 623 5.36 18.29 -8.20
N GLU A 624 5.90 17.97 -7.05
CA GLU A 624 5.18 17.34 -5.96
C GLU A 624 5.56 17.93 -4.63
N GLY A 625 4.64 18.00 -3.70
CA GLY A 625 4.96 18.51 -2.39
C GLY A 625 3.82 18.42 -1.39
N LEU A 626 4.20 18.72 -0.15
CA LEU A 626 3.31 18.89 0.98
C LEU A 626 3.68 20.19 1.69
N ILE A 627 2.68 20.98 2.01
CA ILE A 627 2.82 22.13 2.89
C ILE A 627 1.79 22.03 4.00
N GLY A 628 2.22 22.30 5.22
CA GLY A 628 1.36 22.28 6.39
C GLY A 628 1.82 23.25 7.46
N GLY A 629 1.03 23.36 8.50
CA GLY A 629 1.40 24.22 9.61
C GLY A 629 0.54 24.01 10.85
N ASN A 630 0.96 24.62 11.93
CA ASN A 630 0.20 24.76 13.16
C ASN A 630 0.15 26.23 13.53
N PHE A 631 -1.05 26.80 13.65
CA PHE A 631 -1.28 28.20 13.93
C PHE A 631 -2.21 28.35 15.14
N ALA A 632 -1.68 28.92 16.22
CA ALA A 632 -2.48 29.22 17.41
C ALA A 632 -3.36 30.45 17.14
N LEU A 633 -4.62 30.36 17.52
CA LEU A 633 -5.60 31.44 17.44
C LEU A 633 -5.64 32.29 18.72
N ASP A 634 -4.98 31.80 19.79
CA ASP A 634 -4.85 32.48 21.08
C ASP A 634 -3.42 32.39 21.60
N SER A 635 -3.12 33.18 22.61
CA SER A 635 -1.78 33.28 23.21
C SER A 635 -1.38 32.04 24.04
N LYS A 636 -2.32 31.13 24.32
CA LYS A 636 -2.10 29.91 25.11
C LYS A 636 -2.00 28.67 24.23
N GLY A 637 -2.31 28.76 22.95
CA GLY A 637 -2.39 27.60 22.05
C GLY A 637 -3.55 26.65 22.37
N THR A 638 -4.59 27.15 23.07
CA THR A 638 -5.81 26.40 23.38
C THR A 638 -6.58 26.08 22.10
N HIS A 639 -6.62 27.05 21.19
CA HIS A 639 -7.27 26.97 19.89
C HIS A 639 -6.22 27.04 18.80
N THR A 640 -6.17 26.03 17.91
CA THR A 640 -5.21 26.00 16.81
C THR A 640 -5.90 25.64 15.49
N ILE A 641 -5.37 26.17 14.38
CA ILE A 641 -5.70 25.70 13.02
C ILE A 641 -4.48 24.99 12.44
N ARG A 642 -4.72 23.81 11.86
CA ARG A 642 -3.71 22.99 11.21
C ARG A 642 -4.08 22.77 9.73
N PRO A 643 -3.69 23.69 8.84
CA PRO A 643 -3.85 23.49 7.41
C PRO A 643 -2.81 22.50 6.89
N MET A 644 -3.21 21.70 5.90
CA MET A 644 -2.34 20.80 5.15
C MET A 644 -2.79 20.73 3.69
N LEU A 645 -1.83 20.80 2.78
CA LEU A 645 -2.03 20.64 1.34
C LEU A 645 -0.95 19.72 0.78
N SER A 646 -1.34 18.58 0.22
CA SER A 646 -0.53 17.77 -0.66
C SER A 646 -0.88 18.09 -2.10
N TYR A 647 0.12 18.32 -2.95
CA TYR A 647 -0.08 18.66 -4.35
C TYR A 647 0.90 17.93 -5.24
N THR A 648 0.44 17.62 -6.45
CA THR A 648 1.24 17.00 -7.50
C THR A 648 0.76 17.50 -8.85
N VAL A 649 1.71 17.85 -9.71
CA VAL A 649 1.48 18.17 -11.12
C VAL A 649 2.39 17.28 -11.94
N ASN A 650 1.83 16.54 -12.89
CA ASN A 650 2.50 15.52 -13.70
C ASN A 650 2.52 15.90 -15.18
N SER A 651 3.60 15.52 -15.86
CA SER A 651 3.73 15.52 -17.30
C SER A 651 4.42 14.23 -17.70
N PHE A 652 3.63 13.25 -18.17
CA PHE A 652 4.10 11.93 -18.60
C PHE A 652 3.76 11.75 -20.06
N ASN A 653 4.78 11.62 -20.91
CA ASN A 653 4.58 11.65 -22.35
C ASN A 653 5.52 10.65 -23.04
N PHE A 654 5.09 10.15 -24.20
CA PHE A 654 6.02 9.60 -25.18
C PHE A 654 6.98 10.70 -25.66
N ASP A 655 8.18 10.32 -26.06
CA ASP A 655 9.17 11.22 -26.65
C ASP A 655 9.49 10.75 -28.07
N ASN A 656 8.85 11.37 -29.07
CA ASN A 656 8.98 11.07 -30.49
C ASN A 656 8.72 9.59 -30.84
N ASP A 657 7.73 8.96 -30.18
CA ASP A 657 7.33 7.59 -30.51
C ASP A 657 6.78 7.49 -31.95
N ARG A 658 7.06 6.39 -32.64
CA ARG A 658 6.67 6.19 -34.03
C ARG A 658 5.16 6.10 -34.24
N THR A 659 4.43 5.61 -33.25
CA THR A 659 2.97 5.40 -33.30
C THR A 659 2.21 6.52 -32.59
N TYR A 660 2.71 6.96 -31.44
CA TYR A 660 2.01 7.86 -30.54
C TYR A 660 2.62 9.28 -30.51
N GLY A 661 3.76 9.52 -31.20
CA GLY A 661 4.41 10.83 -31.23
C GLY A 661 4.84 11.30 -29.85
N ASN A 662 4.25 12.41 -29.40
CA ASN A 662 4.47 13.02 -28.08
C ASN A 662 3.19 12.99 -27.21
N ASN A 663 2.29 12.03 -27.45
CA ASN A 663 1.08 11.88 -26.69
C ASN A 663 1.36 11.66 -25.20
N ALA A 664 0.43 12.14 -24.37
CA ALA A 664 0.47 11.90 -22.95
C ALA A 664 0.19 10.42 -22.63
N LEU A 665 0.91 9.89 -21.64
CA LEU A 665 0.67 8.56 -21.11
C LEU A 665 -0.64 8.52 -20.30
N PRO A 666 -1.42 7.43 -20.36
CA PRO A 666 -2.74 7.34 -19.72
C PRO A 666 -2.64 7.09 -18.21
N ALA A 667 -3.79 6.92 -17.58
CA ALA A 667 -4.06 6.50 -16.22
C ALA A 667 -3.73 7.52 -15.11
N ALA A 668 -2.60 8.19 -15.12
CA ALA A 668 -2.29 9.23 -14.11
C ALA A 668 -2.94 10.57 -14.47
N PRO A 669 -3.52 11.31 -13.50
CA PRO A 669 -4.06 12.63 -13.76
C PRO A 669 -2.94 13.66 -13.96
N ASP A 670 -3.24 14.73 -14.75
CA ASP A 670 -2.31 15.83 -14.98
C ASP A 670 -1.92 16.53 -13.66
N TYR A 671 -2.83 16.59 -12.72
CA TYR A 671 -2.58 17.09 -11.36
C TYR A 671 -3.56 16.49 -10.36
N PHE A 672 -3.17 16.48 -9.09
CA PHE A 672 -4.06 16.24 -7.96
C PHE A 672 -3.65 17.05 -6.74
N LEU A 673 -4.67 17.59 -6.06
CA LEU A 673 -4.55 18.41 -4.86
C LEU A 673 -5.42 17.79 -3.79
N LYS A 674 -4.88 17.56 -2.61
CA LYS A 674 -5.61 16.99 -1.49
C LYS A 674 -5.25 17.76 -0.22
N GLY A 675 -6.24 18.25 0.49
CA GLY A 675 -5.96 19.11 1.65
C GLY A 675 -7.02 19.05 2.72
N GLU A 676 -6.66 19.63 3.85
CA GLU A 676 -7.54 19.83 5.00
C GLU A 676 -7.14 21.08 5.77
N ALA A 677 -8.09 21.67 6.49
CA ALA A 677 -7.83 22.76 7.43
C ALA A 677 -8.55 22.45 8.74
N MET A 678 -7.86 21.78 9.67
CA MET A 678 -8.44 21.32 10.92
C MET A 678 -8.29 22.34 12.04
N TYR A 679 -9.41 22.74 12.62
CA TYR A 679 -9.42 23.38 13.94
C TYR A 679 -9.21 22.31 15.00
N HIS A 680 -8.33 22.58 15.97
CA HIS A 680 -8.07 21.74 17.13
C HIS A 680 -8.22 22.55 18.41
N HIS A 681 -8.83 21.96 19.42
CA HIS A 681 -8.91 22.47 20.77
C HIS A 681 -8.04 21.61 21.71
N SER A 682 -7.39 22.23 22.69
CA SER A 682 -6.48 21.53 23.64
C SER A 682 -7.15 20.39 24.43
N ALA A 683 -8.49 20.40 24.55
CA ALA A 683 -9.27 19.32 25.14
C ALA A 683 -9.45 18.08 24.23
N GLY A 684 -8.85 18.07 23.02
CA GLY A 684 -8.90 16.95 22.09
C GLY A 684 -9.96 17.04 20.99
N TYR A 685 -10.84 18.06 20.98
CA TYR A 685 -11.81 18.25 19.89
C TYR A 685 -11.11 18.78 18.64
N PHE A 686 -11.53 18.26 17.49
CA PHE A 686 -11.11 18.80 16.20
C PHE A 686 -12.25 18.75 15.19
N MET A 687 -12.26 19.67 14.26
CA MET A 687 -13.17 19.68 13.11
C MET A 687 -12.62 20.56 11.99
N GLY A 688 -13.00 20.25 10.76
CA GLY A 688 -12.62 21.10 9.63
C GLY A 688 -12.93 20.49 8.27
N PRO A 689 -12.88 21.32 7.21
CA PRO A 689 -13.09 20.88 5.84
C PRO A 689 -11.91 20.06 5.33
N THR A 690 -12.23 19.10 4.45
CA THR A 690 -11.27 18.36 3.63
C THR A 690 -11.64 18.50 2.16
N PHE A 691 -10.67 18.48 1.26
CA PHE A 691 -10.95 18.52 -0.17
C PHE A 691 -9.99 17.65 -0.97
N ASP A 692 -10.49 17.13 -2.10
CA ASP A 692 -9.73 16.46 -3.14
C ASP A 692 -10.10 17.09 -4.49
N VAL A 693 -9.10 17.48 -5.25
CA VAL A 693 -9.24 17.94 -6.63
C VAL A 693 -8.34 17.10 -7.50
N VAL A 694 -8.92 16.39 -8.46
CA VAL A 694 -8.20 15.50 -9.38
C VAL A 694 -8.40 16.00 -10.81
N GLY A 695 -7.30 16.22 -11.49
CA GLY A 695 -7.25 16.69 -12.87
C GLY A 695 -7.74 15.66 -13.87
N LYS A 696 -7.80 16.07 -15.11
CA LYS A 696 -8.10 15.19 -16.25
C LYS A 696 -6.98 14.17 -16.42
N ARG A 697 -7.32 13.03 -17.03
CA ARG A 697 -6.36 12.01 -17.45
C ARG A 697 -6.81 11.36 -18.75
N TRP A 698 -5.85 10.86 -19.53
CA TRP A 698 -6.15 10.08 -20.71
C TRP A 698 -6.48 8.63 -20.34
N GLY A 699 -7.37 8.01 -21.09
CA GLY A 699 -7.75 6.61 -20.95
C GLY A 699 -7.08 5.69 -21.97
N ASP A 700 -6.35 6.27 -22.94
CA ASP A 700 -5.67 5.53 -24.01
C ASP A 700 -4.39 6.24 -24.47
N TYR A 701 -3.47 5.50 -25.08
CA TYR A 701 -2.20 6.02 -25.60
C TYR A 701 -2.36 6.93 -26.82
N ALA A 702 -3.46 6.79 -27.57
CA ALA A 702 -3.76 7.61 -28.75
C ALA A 702 -4.34 8.98 -28.36
N ASN A 703 -4.63 9.21 -27.08
CA ASN A 703 -5.25 10.42 -26.53
C ASN A 703 -6.63 10.71 -27.17
N THR A 704 -7.39 9.68 -27.50
CA THR A 704 -8.73 9.80 -28.08
C THR A 704 -9.83 9.88 -27.03
N TYR A 705 -9.59 9.30 -25.84
CA TYR A 705 -10.54 9.27 -24.74
C TYR A 705 -9.97 9.95 -23.49
N LYS A 706 -10.69 10.96 -23.01
CA LYS A 706 -10.29 11.74 -21.84
C LYS A 706 -11.28 11.55 -20.70
N ILE A 707 -10.78 11.28 -19.51
CA ILE A 707 -11.55 11.19 -18.26
C ILE A 707 -11.55 12.57 -17.61
N ASP A 708 -12.73 13.08 -17.29
CA ASP A 708 -12.90 14.43 -16.76
C ASP A 708 -12.33 14.57 -15.34
N SER A 709 -11.96 15.81 -14.98
CA SER A 709 -11.60 16.21 -13.65
C SER A 709 -12.79 16.16 -12.70
N TYR A 710 -12.53 15.99 -11.40
CA TYR A 710 -13.52 16.08 -10.36
C TYR A 710 -12.99 16.76 -9.10
N GLY A 711 -13.90 17.27 -8.28
CA GLY A 711 -13.59 17.80 -6.96
C GLY A 711 -14.53 17.20 -5.92
N LEU A 712 -13.99 16.89 -4.75
CA LEU A 712 -14.73 16.41 -3.58
C LEU A 712 -14.50 17.38 -2.42
N LEU A 713 -15.58 17.70 -1.73
CA LEU A 713 -15.53 18.45 -0.48
C LEU A 713 -16.07 17.56 0.64
N GLY A 714 -15.36 17.50 1.74
CA GLY A 714 -15.75 16.75 2.93
C GLY A 714 -15.54 17.56 4.19
N MET A 715 -15.99 17.01 5.30
CA MET A 715 -15.80 17.58 6.64
C MET A 715 -15.46 16.46 7.62
N ARG A 716 -14.52 16.72 8.47
CA ARG A 716 -14.09 15.78 9.51
C ARG A 716 -14.19 16.45 10.89
#